data_01d559043b01326cf1c8f1b1f828e617
#
_entry.id   01d559043b01326cf1c8f1b1f828e617
#
_cell.length_a   1.000
_cell.length_b   1.000
_cell.length_c   1.000
_cell.angle_alpha   90.00
_cell.angle_beta   90.00
_cell.angle_gamma   90.00
#
_symmetry.space_group_name_H-M   'P 1'
#
loop_
_entity.id
_entity.type
_entity.pdbx_description
1 polymer ?
#
loop_
_entity_poly.entity_id
_entity_poly.type
_entity_poly.pdbx_seq_one_letter_code
_entity_poly.pdbx_strand_id
1 'polypeptide(L)'
;MKHDIKIENKSLEMMISEKGYISKLSMKDDPYKMNWVIEEAYLSQAGYQDADKLFGYFDITADSKQRNSREFSPVIEKEGAEITVTYDFGNMKIIMIYDMGKNDGELHWTIHLVNQEKKDIWISDFGVWISFAYVMFRDKEVLRNIHNSAAVFSSISDNYTKLNAVRRDNRGGNLGFYQVEGEALSIGTYCDYENLFFENVSPSLDGMLFHKLYFAGGYPEGFQNKDWIYKKDGFMLKAEEDRTWKYVVNINRNQEEFLEKGLKLNHPKVDYTPLNIIGETARLTVEVSESLKILSAEALFKENDTVKSLSIEVKYEGEMYHLSYKPTALGEHKAVIKFSDGTKDFVVMNVMDKLDRVIDERVAYICDELYEGKEGNPPFAFKPVSNQGESLGKLNLVLKKNLLGSLDVDQVRKVEKSAVEYVRPKWFKDGDFKKPRKLYGDFYRCMDFEYIGHLFYLLSEFDDQILELYTADTYLEWAADVFELRVNPDLHEDERGKEESQMLGVYFLYFEDLLIKLKEKELTEKMQTIQSLWDKMMDRVHRGADSYAAAITEHFYDNAGFGPAAGALSVSKKRESAEKYGELLLANIGYSNDFRAQNPDRWWEALSYMTHSLWGGLTAAAAYKVFSYLQNTEFLEGSYRATAGVLYCYDTHATAVTPLKKGMAVSTYAVAGPHINRPDLSRDRFGQAAFYRDGGIFARLFDSDDQTPDWDMGEEMTAYLDSFGQKTFIINNKGTLRVINGSYEETETGYKITSFAPYSRDFYYISEDGMTLLERQGDGRSVVLQIRR
;
A
#
# COMPACT_ATOMS: atom_id res chain seq x y z
N MET A 1 -11.53 -23.87 34.57
CA MET A 1 -11.95 -22.90 33.54
C MET A 1 -11.37 -21.57 33.98
N LYS A 2 -10.46 -21.01 33.23
CA LYS A 2 -9.93 -19.66 33.47
C LYS A 2 -11.09 -18.67 33.24
N HIS A 3 -11.33 -17.81 34.20
CA HIS A 3 -12.42 -16.84 34.11
C HIS A 3 -11.84 -15.51 33.68
N ASP A 4 -11.86 -15.22 32.35
CA ASP A 4 -11.58 -13.90 31.83
C ASP A 4 -12.59 -12.90 32.42
N ILE A 5 -12.12 -11.71 32.73
CA ILE A 5 -12.94 -10.63 33.29
C ILE A 5 -13.54 -9.83 32.14
N LYS A 6 -14.88 -9.76 32.15
CA LYS A 6 -15.65 -9.08 31.07
C LYS A 6 -16.10 -7.70 31.49
N ILE A 7 -16.01 -6.73 30.56
CA ILE A 7 -16.76 -5.46 30.56
C ILE A 7 -17.42 -5.25 29.20
N GLU A 8 -18.49 -4.48 29.18
CA GLU A 8 -19.22 -4.17 27.97
C GLU A 8 -20.00 -2.88 28.09
N ASN A 9 -20.28 -2.26 26.94
CA ASN A 9 -21.26 -1.19 26.77
C ASN A 9 -22.30 -1.59 25.72
N LYS A 10 -23.00 -0.63 25.15
CA LYS A 10 -24.03 -0.89 24.14
C LYS A 10 -23.47 -1.53 22.87
N SER A 11 -22.29 -1.13 22.41
CA SER A 11 -21.73 -1.48 21.11
C SER A 11 -20.57 -2.45 21.17
N LEU A 12 -19.79 -2.42 22.25
CA LEU A 12 -18.53 -3.17 22.40
C LEU A 12 -18.59 -4.14 23.59
N GLU A 13 -17.88 -5.24 23.44
CA GLU A 13 -17.57 -6.22 24.50
C GLU A 13 -16.06 -6.45 24.55
N MET A 14 -15.47 -6.45 25.74
CA MET A 14 -14.07 -6.74 25.96
C MET A 14 -13.88 -7.72 27.10
N MET A 15 -12.87 -8.59 26.99
CA MET A 15 -12.46 -9.50 28.03
C MET A 15 -10.96 -9.39 28.29
N ILE A 16 -10.58 -9.39 29.55
CA ILE A 16 -9.18 -9.40 30.01
C ILE A 16 -8.87 -10.75 30.63
N SER A 17 -7.78 -11.38 30.19
CA SER A 17 -7.23 -12.60 30.73
C SER A 17 -6.64 -12.36 32.13
N GLU A 18 -6.61 -13.40 32.98
CA GLU A 18 -5.88 -13.38 34.25
C GLU A 18 -4.40 -12.99 34.14
N LYS A 19 -3.81 -13.08 32.94
CA LYS A 19 -2.45 -12.65 32.64
C LYS A 19 -2.35 -11.16 32.24
N GLY A 20 -3.48 -10.43 32.13
CA GLY A 20 -3.55 -9.00 31.89
C GLY A 20 -3.59 -8.57 30.42
N TYR A 21 -3.67 -9.49 29.46
CA TYR A 21 -3.86 -9.13 28.04
C TYR A 21 -5.36 -9.14 27.67
N ILE A 22 -5.71 -8.41 26.61
CA ILE A 22 -7.06 -8.45 26.04
C ILE A 22 -7.23 -9.76 25.28
N SER A 23 -8.08 -10.65 25.80
CA SER A 23 -8.39 -11.94 25.17
C SER A 23 -9.53 -11.83 24.15
N LYS A 24 -10.37 -10.80 24.26
CA LYS A 24 -11.46 -10.52 23.35
C LYS A 24 -11.74 -9.03 23.26
N LEU A 25 -11.95 -8.55 22.04
CA LEU A 25 -12.54 -7.26 21.75
C LEU A 25 -13.48 -7.45 20.55
N SER A 26 -14.76 -7.24 20.73
CA SER A 26 -15.76 -7.50 19.69
C SER A 26 -16.87 -6.44 19.66
N MET A 27 -17.46 -6.26 18.47
CA MET A 27 -18.67 -5.48 18.28
C MET A 27 -19.88 -6.36 18.51
N LYS A 28 -20.86 -5.89 19.29
CA LYS A 28 -22.02 -6.69 19.66
C LYS A 28 -22.93 -7.04 18.49
N ASP A 29 -23.09 -6.11 17.56
CA ASP A 29 -23.94 -6.26 16.38
C ASP A 29 -23.21 -6.75 15.13
N ASP A 30 -21.97 -7.28 15.30
CA ASP A 30 -21.19 -7.80 14.19
C ASP A 30 -21.78 -9.13 13.66
N PRO A 31 -22.20 -9.20 12.39
CA PRO A 31 -22.75 -10.42 11.81
C PRO A 31 -21.75 -11.57 11.75
N TYR A 32 -20.46 -11.25 11.71
CA TYR A 32 -19.37 -12.24 11.63
C TYR A 32 -18.78 -12.60 12.98
N LYS A 33 -19.20 -11.93 14.06
CA LYS A 33 -18.73 -12.14 15.44
C LYS A 33 -17.21 -12.11 15.55
N MET A 34 -16.57 -11.20 14.83
CA MET A 34 -15.11 -11.08 14.81
C MET A 34 -14.57 -10.76 16.20
N ASN A 35 -13.57 -11.49 16.62
CA ASN A 35 -12.68 -11.03 17.66
C ASN A 35 -11.58 -10.17 17.03
N TRP A 36 -11.53 -8.89 17.37
CA TRP A 36 -10.61 -7.90 16.78
C TRP A 36 -9.17 -8.05 17.28
N VAL A 37 -8.92 -8.88 18.30
CA VAL A 37 -7.59 -9.17 18.81
C VAL A 37 -7.19 -10.61 18.52
N ILE A 38 -5.90 -10.86 18.44
CA ILE A 38 -5.36 -12.19 18.21
C ILE A 38 -5.64 -13.06 19.44
N GLU A 39 -6.18 -14.26 19.25
CA GLU A 39 -6.49 -15.21 20.30
C GLU A 39 -5.30 -16.15 20.58
N GLU A 40 -4.91 -16.28 21.86
CA GLU A 40 -3.86 -17.22 22.29
C GLU A 40 -4.14 -18.67 21.82
N ALA A 41 -5.41 -19.08 21.86
CA ALA A 41 -5.82 -20.41 21.42
C ALA A 41 -5.60 -20.62 19.91
N TYR A 42 -5.85 -19.59 19.11
CA TYR A 42 -5.66 -19.66 17.67
C TYR A 42 -4.17 -19.75 17.30
N LEU A 43 -3.31 -18.99 17.97
CA LEU A 43 -1.86 -19.09 17.78
C LEU A 43 -1.37 -20.52 18.00
N SER A 44 -1.80 -21.15 19.10
CA SER A 44 -1.43 -22.52 19.43
C SER A 44 -1.92 -23.55 18.40
N GLN A 45 -3.15 -23.38 17.90
CA GLN A 45 -3.73 -24.25 16.86
C GLN A 45 -3.01 -24.12 15.52
N ALA A 46 -2.61 -22.91 15.17
CA ALA A 46 -1.89 -22.61 13.93
C ALA A 46 -0.39 -22.91 14.02
N GLY A 47 0.13 -23.27 15.20
CA GLY A 47 1.53 -23.62 15.40
C GLY A 47 2.46 -22.42 15.61
N TYR A 48 1.92 -21.23 15.93
CA TYR A 48 2.70 -20.04 16.27
C TYR A 48 3.04 -19.97 17.75
N GLN A 49 4.22 -19.45 18.05
CA GLN A 49 4.72 -19.35 19.44
C GLN A 49 4.69 -17.91 19.98
N ASP A 50 3.95 -17.04 19.35
CA ASP A 50 3.96 -15.59 19.59
C ASP A 50 2.95 -15.13 20.66
N ALA A 51 2.57 -16.02 21.58
CA ALA A 51 1.69 -15.70 22.72
C ALA A 51 2.26 -14.63 23.67
N ASP A 52 3.47 -14.19 23.42
CA ASP A 52 4.11 -13.07 24.10
C ASP A 52 3.76 -11.70 23.50
N LYS A 53 3.07 -11.64 22.36
CA LYS A 53 2.75 -10.44 21.61
C LYS A 53 1.26 -10.08 21.61
N LEU A 54 0.51 -10.63 22.58
CA LEU A 54 -0.92 -10.39 22.68
C LEU A 54 -1.25 -8.93 23.07
N PHE A 55 -2.42 -8.47 22.67
CA PHE A 55 -2.85 -7.09 22.88
C PHE A 55 -2.88 -6.72 24.38
N GLY A 56 -2.19 -5.64 24.75
CA GLY A 56 -2.05 -5.18 26.15
C GLY A 56 -0.78 -5.66 26.85
N TYR A 57 -0.03 -6.60 26.26
CA TYR A 57 1.33 -6.89 26.74
C TYR A 57 2.27 -5.73 26.37
N PHE A 58 3.37 -5.61 27.09
CA PHE A 58 4.35 -4.56 26.87
C PHE A 58 5.77 -5.02 27.16
N ASP A 59 6.72 -4.28 26.60
CA ASP A 59 8.13 -4.33 26.94
C ASP A 59 8.62 -2.92 27.28
N ILE A 60 9.52 -2.82 28.25
CA ILE A 60 10.11 -1.56 28.69
C ILE A 60 11.58 -1.74 29.05
N THR A 61 12.42 -0.78 28.67
CA THR A 61 13.82 -0.69 29.12
C THR A 61 14.02 0.57 29.95
N ALA A 62 14.25 0.37 31.23
CA ALA A 62 14.43 1.43 32.22
C ALA A 62 15.82 1.32 32.85
N ASP A 63 16.63 2.38 32.84
CA ASP A 63 18.01 2.39 33.33
C ASP A 63 18.84 1.18 32.81
N SER A 64 18.73 0.92 31.53
CA SER A 64 19.35 -0.23 30.81
C SER A 64 18.87 -1.62 31.26
N LYS A 65 17.80 -1.72 32.03
CA LYS A 65 17.19 -2.96 32.45
C LYS A 65 15.91 -3.22 31.69
N GLN A 66 15.94 -4.22 30.85
CA GLN A 66 14.75 -4.68 30.11
C GLN A 66 13.80 -5.46 31.03
N ARG A 67 12.51 -5.24 30.87
CA ARG A 67 11.40 -5.93 31.53
C ARG A 67 10.22 -6.07 30.59
N ASN A 68 9.39 -7.05 30.84
CA ASN A 68 8.15 -7.26 30.10
C ASN A 68 7.00 -7.66 31.01
N SER A 69 5.77 -7.46 30.56
CA SER A 69 4.55 -7.73 31.32
C SER A 69 4.42 -9.19 31.78
N ARG A 70 5.01 -10.13 31.05
CA ARG A 70 4.85 -11.58 31.32
C ARG A 70 5.72 -12.10 32.45
N GLU A 71 6.73 -11.33 32.84
CA GLU A 71 7.58 -11.67 34.02
C GLU A 71 6.85 -11.46 35.35
N PHE A 72 5.68 -10.81 35.31
CA PHE A 72 4.95 -10.42 36.50
C PHE A 72 3.48 -10.83 36.40
N SER A 73 2.93 -11.31 37.52
CA SER A 73 1.48 -11.51 37.63
C SER A 73 0.84 -10.16 37.93
N PRO A 74 -0.05 -9.64 37.07
CA PRO A 74 -0.71 -8.38 37.34
C PRO A 74 -1.76 -8.50 38.44
N VAL A 75 -2.01 -7.40 39.15
CA VAL A 75 -3.20 -7.23 39.95
C VAL A 75 -4.31 -6.71 39.05
N ILE A 76 -5.43 -7.41 38.97
CA ILE A 76 -6.55 -7.04 38.13
C ILE A 76 -7.75 -6.74 39.02
N GLU A 77 -8.27 -5.53 38.88
CA GLU A 77 -9.44 -5.05 39.63
C GLU A 77 -10.54 -4.66 38.64
N LYS A 78 -11.77 -4.95 39.01
CA LYS A 78 -12.96 -4.53 38.22
C LYS A 78 -13.91 -3.74 39.08
N GLU A 79 -14.27 -2.54 38.60
CA GLU A 79 -15.27 -1.71 39.22
C GLU A 79 -16.29 -1.27 38.15
N GLY A 80 -17.51 -1.83 38.20
CA GLY A 80 -18.55 -1.56 37.20
C GLY A 80 -18.13 -1.94 35.77
N ALA A 81 -18.00 -0.95 34.88
CA ALA A 81 -17.58 -1.09 33.51
C ALA A 81 -16.08 -0.77 33.27
N GLU A 82 -15.31 -0.66 34.35
CA GLU A 82 -13.86 -0.40 34.33
C GLU A 82 -13.09 -1.64 34.79
N ILE A 83 -11.95 -1.91 34.13
CA ILE A 83 -10.95 -2.88 34.56
C ILE A 83 -9.61 -2.15 34.66
N THR A 84 -8.94 -2.31 35.82
CA THR A 84 -7.58 -1.82 36.04
C THR A 84 -6.62 -3.02 36.14
N VAL A 85 -5.55 -2.99 35.34
CA VAL A 85 -4.47 -3.99 35.32
C VAL A 85 -3.18 -3.31 35.75
N THR A 86 -2.65 -3.73 36.92
CA THR A 86 -1.45 -3.12 37.55
C THR A 86 -0.29 -4.09 37.55
N TYR A 87 0.84 -3.67 37.01
CA TYR A 87 2.14 -4.34 37.08
C TYR A 87 3.06 -3.51 37.98
N ASP A 88 3.52 -4.11 39.09
CA ASP A 88 4.41 -3.44 40.06
C ASP A 88 5.82 -4.03 40.00
N PHE A 89 6.77 -3.22 39.58
CA PHE A 89 8.19 -3.57 39.45
C PHE A 89 9.01 -3.14 40.71
N GLY A 90 8.35 -2.59 41.71
CA GLY A 90 8.97 -2.09 42.95
C GLY A 90 9.48 -0.64 42.79
N ASN A 91 10.25 -0.34 41.78
CA ASN A 91 10.75 1.03 41.49
C ASN A 91 9.81 1.83 40.59
N MET A 92 8.96 1.17 39.82
CA MET A 92 7.97 1.78 38.95
C MET A 92 6.75 0.88 38.81
N LYS A 93 5.64 1.46 38.37
CA LYS A 93 4.41 0.74 38.04
C LYS A 93 3.96 1.07 36.61
N ILE A 94 3.34 0.07 35.96
CA ILE A 94 2.55 0.27 34.76
C ILE A 94 1.12 -0.12 35.09
N ILE A 95 0.20 0.83 34.84
CA ILE A 95 -1.22 0.67 35.13
C ILE A 95 -1.97 0.88 33.83
N MET A 96 -2.75 -0.11 33.42
CA MET A 96 -3.62 -0.02 32.25
C MET A 96 -5.07 -0.03 32.72
N ILE A 97 -5.82 0.99 32.34
CA ILE A 97 -7.23 1.16 32.69
C ILE A 97 -8.05 1.08 31.41
N TYR A 98 -9.02 0.21 31.41
CA TYR A 98 -9.98 -0.01 30.33
C TYR A 98 -11.38 0.32 30.86
N ASP A 99 -11.98 1.40 30.34
CA ASP A 99 -13.27 1.92 30.83
C ASP A 99 -14.26 2.03 29.65
N MET A 100 -15.38 1.33 29.79
CA MET A 100 -16.52 1.35 28.86
C MET A 100 -17.73 2.08 29.43
N GLY A 101 -17.59 2.73 30.57
CA GLY A 101 -18.69 3.41 31.26
C GLY A 101 -18.82 4.90 30.94
N LYS A 102 -17.77 5.53 30.36
CA LYS A 102 -17.76 6.97 30.13
C LYS A 102 -18.73 7.45 29.05
N ASN A 103 -18.67 6.80 27.88
CA ASN A 103 -19.51 7.09 26.74
C ASN A 103 -20.06 5.81 26.14
N ASP A 104 -21.32 5.83 25.74
CA ASP A 104 -21.95 4.68 25.10
C ASP A 104 -21.34 4.44 23.70
N GLY A 105 -20.82 3.24 23.48
CA GLY A 105 -20.18 2.86 22.22
C GLY A 105 -18.67 3.11 22.13
N GLU A 106 -18.04 3.59 23.20
CA GLU A 106 -16.59 3.83 23.26
C GLU A 106 -15.89 2.95 24.29
N LEU A 107 -14.61 2.62 24.04
CA LEU A 107 -13.67 2.12 25.02
C LEU A 107 -12.59 3.18 25.27
N HIS A 108 -12.44 3.62 26.50
CA HIS A 108 -11.35 4.49 26.94
C HIS A 108 -10.22 3.64 27.50
N TRP A 109 -9.06 3.77 26.92
CA TRP A 109 -7.85 3.06 27.34
C TRP A 109 -6.81 4.02 27.84
N THR A 110 -6.41 3.87 29.10
CA THR A 110 -5.39 4.71 29.74
C THR A 110 -4.20 3.86 30.13
N ILE A 111 -3.01 4.38 29.90
CA ILE A 111 -1.74 3.77 30.31
C ILE A 111 -1.03 4.77 31.20
N HIS A 112 -0.69 4.37 32.44
CA HIS A 112 0.12 5.12 33.35
C HIS A 112 1.47 4.43 33.55
N LEU A 113 2.54 5.20 33.44
CA LEU A 113 3.88 4.80 33.83
C LEU A 113 4.29 5.64 35.04
N VAL A 114 4.31 5.04 36.23
CA VAL A 114 4.51 5.69 37.51
C VAL A 114 5.90 5.40 38.04
N ASN A 115 6.71 6.43 38.29
CA ASN A 115 7.98 6.33 39.01
C ASN A 115 7.70 6.36 40.53
N GLN A 116 8.02 5.27 41.22
CA GLN A 116 7.84 5.15 42.67
C GLN A 116 9.08 5.58 43.48
N GLU A 117 10.14 5.97 42.77
CA GLU A 117 11.41 6.35 43.35
C GLU A 117 11.55 7.89 43.47
N LYS A 118 12.41 8.31 44.39
CA LYS A 118 12.81 9.72 44.58
C LYS A 118 13.94 10.17 43.66
N LYS A 119 14.22 9.37 42.60
CA LYS A 119 15.22 9.66 41.59
C LYS A 119 14.60 9.51 40.20
N ASP A 120 15.14 10.23 39.24
CA ASP A 120 14.75 10.10 37.83
C ASP A 120 15.14 8.72 37.30
N ILE A 121 14.34 8.19 36.39
CA ILE A 121 14.56 6.91 35.67
C ILE A 121 14.63 7.22 34.18
N TRP A 122 15.67 6.73 33.50
CA TRP A 122 15.78 6.84 32.05
C TRP A 122 15.02 5.71 31.36
N ILE A 123 14.01 6.05 30.54
CA ILE A 123 13.26 5.10 29.72
C ILE A 123 13.82 5.18 28.31
N SER A 124 14.56 4.17 27.90
CA SER A 124 15.16 4.10 26.57
C SER A 124 14.29 3.38 25.54
N ASP A 125 13.40 2.47 25.96
CA ASP A 125 12.44 1.77 25.11
C ASP A 125 11.16 1.50 25.91
N PHE A 126 10.00 1.79 25.33
CA PHE A 126 8.71 1.42 25.89
C PHE A 126 7.68 1.24 24.76
N GLY A 127 7.12 0.06 24.67
CA GLY A 127 6.09 -0.24 23.69
C GLY A 127 5.06 -1.23 24.19
N VAL A 128 3.81 -1.01 23.76
CA VAL A 128 2.66 -1.87 24.10
C VAL A 128 2.17 -2.58 22.84
N TRP A 129 1.95 -3.88 22.95
CA TRP A 129 1.40 -4.67 21.87
C TRP A 129 -0.08 -4.34 21.65
N ILE A 130 -0.40 -4.07 20.38
CA ILE A 130 -1.75 -3.78 19.87
C ILE A 130 -2.09 -4.75 18.74
N SER A 131 -1.96 -6.02 19.00
CA SER A 131 -2.02 -7.09 18.00
C SER A 131 -3.45 -7.38 17.60
N PHE A 132 -3.86 -6.77 16.49
CA PHE A 132 -5.16 -7.01 15.87
C PHE A 132 -5.17 -8.35 15.11
N ALA A 133 -6.36 -8.90 14.94
CA ALA A 133 -6.58 -10.05 14.09
C ALA A 133 -6.12 -9.77 12.66
N TYR A 134 -5.33 -10.66 12.09
CA TYR A 134 -4.69 -10.48 10.80
C TYR A 134 -4.86 -11.73 9.91
N VAL A 135 -4.79 -11.56 8.62
CA VAL A 135 -4.78 -12.67 7.64
C VAL A 135 -3.61 -13.61 7.89
N MET A 136 -3.90 -14.90 7.86
CA MET A 136 -2.90 -15.95 8.04
C MET A 136 -2.82 -16.81 6.80
N PHE A 137 -1.63 -16.95 6.24
CA PHE A 137 -1.40 -17.77 5.06
C PHE A 137 -1.64 -19.28 5.32
N ARG A 138 -1.45 -19.76 6.55
CA ARG A 138 -1.80 -21.14 6.93
C ARG A 138 -3.30 -21.39 6.99
N ASP A 139 -4.11 -20.37 7.12
CA ASP A 139 -5.55 -20.51 7.23
C ASP A 139 -6.20 -20.59 5.85
N LYS A 140 -6.61 -21.80 5.49
CA LYS A 140 -7.30 -22.09 4.23
C LYS A 140 -8.75 -21.59 4.20
N GLU A 141 -9.27 -21.13 5.34
CA GLU A 141 -10.64 -20.65 5.47
C GLU A 141 -10.76 -19.21 4.95
N VAL A 142 -11.03 -19.06 3.65
CA VAL A 142 -11.11 -17.76 2.95
C VAL A 142 -12.03 -16.80 3.68
N LEU A 143 -13.22 -17.24 4.03
CA LEU A 143 -14.22 -16.39 4.69
C LEU A 143 -13.75 -15.90 6.06
N ARG A 144 -12.94 -16.70 6.77
CA ARG A 144 -12.32 -16.25 8.01
C ARG A 144 -11.30 -15.14 7.74
N ASN A 145 -10.44 -15.32 6.74
CA ASN A 145 -9.46 -14.30 6.35
C ASN A 145 -10.12 -13.01 5.87
N ILE A 146 -11.31 -13.07 5.32
CA ILE A 146 -12.04 -11.90 4.83
C ILE A 146 -12.85 -11.23 5.94
N HIS A 147 -13.65 -11.98 6.67
CA HIS A 147 -14.61 -11.44 7.64
C HIS A 147 -14.07 -11.28 9.06
N ASN A 148 -13.01 -12.03 9.41
CA ASN A 148 -12.45 -12.10 10.77
C ASN A 148 -10.98 -11.66 10.82
N SER A 149 -10.55 -10.82 9.90
CA SER A 149 -9.23 -10.21 9.91
C SER A 149 -9.28 -8.74 9.56
N ALA A 150 -8.23 -7.99 9.91
CA ALA A 150 -8.17 -6.56 9.71
C ALA A 150 -6.82 -6.08 9.19
N ALA A 151 -6.87 -4.98 8.50
CA ALA A 151 -5.73 -4.15 8.15
C ALA A 151 -5.59 -2.99 9.13
N VAL A 152 -4.38 -2.64 9.54
CA VAL A 152 -4.14 -1.51 10.42
C VAL A 152 -3.47 -0.38 9.65
N PHE A 153 -4.13 0.76 9.56
CA PHE A 153 -3.57 1.99 8.98
C PHE A 153 -3.30 2.97 10.10
N SER A 154 -2.05 3.42 10.19
CA SER A 154 -1.59 4.29 11.26
C SER A 154 -1.28 5.68 10.74
N SER A 155 -1.65 6.67 11.54
CA SER A 155 -1.22 8.06 11.43
C SER A 155 -0.54 8.42 12.74
N ILE A 156 0.78 8.34 12.76
CA ILE A 156 1.57 8.67 13.95
C ILE A 156 1.87 10.17 13.95
N SER A 157 1.61 10.81 15.06
CA SER A 157 1.80 12.24 15.26
C SER A 157 2.15 12.54 16.72
N ASP A 158 2.72 13.70 16.97
CA ASP A 158 3.11 14.11 18.34
C ASP A 158 1.89 14.05 19.29
N ASN A 159 0.74 14.60 18.88
CA ASN A 159 -0.42 14.74 19.77
C ASN A 159 -1.70 14.07 19.21
N TYR A 160 -1.71 13.69 17.95
CA TYR A 160 -2.92 13.27 17.23
C TYR A 160 -2.78 11.91 16.56
N THR A 161 -2.02 11.01 17.19
CA THR A 161 -1.89 9.64 16.70
C THR A 161 -3.25 8.98 16.62
N LYS A 162 -3.53 8.36 15.48
CA LYS A 162 -4.75 7.59 15.24
C LYS A 162 -4.46 6.35 14.41
N LEU A 163 -5.20 5.28 14.69
CA LEU A 163 -5.09 4.01 13.99
C LEU A 163 -6.48 3.58 13.53
N ASN A 164 -6.60 3.12 12.30
CA ASN A 164 -7.82 2.50 11.80
C ASN A 164 -7.56 1.03 11.50
N ALA A 165 -8.16 0.13 12.27
CA ALA A 165 -8.19 -1.29 11.98
C ALA A 165 -9.39 -1.56 11.08
N VAL A 166 -9.13 -1.80 9.79
CA VAL A 166 -10.14 -1.96 8.73
C VAL A 166 -10.36 -3.44 8.47
N ARG A 167 -11.59 -3.92 8.62
CA ARG A 167 -11.96 -5.30 8.27
C ARG A 167 -11.64 -5.55 6.79
N ARG A 168 -11.19 -6.75 6.47
CA ARG A 168 -10.75 -7.09 5.12
C ARG A 168 -11.84 -6.99 4.06
N ASP A 169 -13.08 -7.23 4.39
CA ASP A 169 -14.21 -7.06 3.48
C ASP A 169 -14.75 -5.63 3.42
N ASN A 170 -14.18 -4.71 4.22
CA ASN A 170 -14.62 -3.32 4.37
C ASN A 170 -16.12 -3.18 4.76
N ARG A 171 -16.66 -4.16 5.45
CA ARG A 171 -18.08 -4.24 5.80
C ARG A 171 -18.27 -4.52 7.30
N GLY A 172 -19.41 -4.13 7.82
CA GLY A 172 -19.82 -4.45 9.20
C GLY A 172 -19.11 -3.63 10.29
N GLY A 173 -18.37 -2.60 9.92
CA GLY A 173 -17.68 -1.69 10.82
C GLY A 173 -16.19 -2.00 11.00
N ASN A 174 -15.45 -0.97 11.35
CA ASN A 174 -14.01 -0.94 11.62
C ASN A 174 -13.76 -0.36 13.01
N LEU A 175 -12.55 -0.54 13.57
CA LEU A 175 -12.16 0.05 14.84
C LEU A 175 -11.19 1.21 14.64
N GLY A 176 -11.59 2.40 15.09
CA GLY A 176 -10.73 3.57 15.17
C GLY A 176 -10.15 3.72 16.58
N PHE A 177 -8.84 3.98 16.66
CA PHE A 177 -8.11 4.32 17.88
C PHE A 177 -7.60 5.75 17.77
N TYR A 178 -7.87 6.58 18.76
CA TYR A 178 -7.51 8.00 18.76
C TYR A 178 -6.81 8.37 20.06
N GLN A 179 -5.60 8.88 19.94
CA GLN A 179 -4.85 9.42 21.06
C GLN A 179 -5.52 10.71 21.55
N VAL A 180 -5.78 10.82 22.82
CA VAL A 180 -6.34 12.03 23.43
C VAL A 180 -5.42 12.63 24.49
N GLU A 181 -4.37 11.90 24.89
CA GLU A 181 -3.31 12.39 25.77
C GLU A 181 -2.02 11.60 25.53
N GLY A 182 -0.88 12.24 25.72
CA GLY A 182 0.45 11.64 25.58
C GLY A 182 1.05 11.84 24.18
N GLU A 183 2.14 11.13 23.89
CA GLU A 183 2.86 11.15 22.62
C GLU A 183 3.20 9.72 22.22
N ALA A 184 2.89 9.33 20.98
CA ALA A 184 3.35 8.08 20.37
C ALA A 184 4.42 8.40 19.31
N LEU A 185 5.48 7.60 19.26
CA LEU A 185 6.61 7.86 18.37
C LEU A 185 6.51 7.11 17.06
N SER A 186 6.03 5.86 17.12
CA SER A 186 6.00 4.96 15.96
C SER A 186 5.17 3.71 16.25
N ILE A 187 4.97 2.90 15.23
CA ILE A 187 4.43 1.56 15.35
C ILE A 187 5.44 0.56 14.81
N GLY A 188 5.79 -0.45 15.62
CA GLY A 188 6.61 -1.57 15.18
C GLY A 188 5.75 -2.67 14.60
N THR A 189 6.26 -3.38 13.61
CA THR A 189 5.63 -4.58 13.06
C THR A 189 6.55 -5.77 13.24
N TYR A 190 5.96 -6.91 13.57
CA TYR A 190 6.64 -8.17 13.71
C TYR A 190 5.91 -9.22 12.89
N CYS A 191 6.64 -10.02 12.15
CA CYS A 191 6.12 -11.16 11.41
C CYS A 191 7.08 -12.35 11.60
N ASP A 192 6.55 -13.46 12.10
CA ASP A 192 7.24 -14.73 12.06
C ASP A 192 6.84 -15.48 10.80
N TYR A 193 7.78 -15.94 10.04
CA TYR A 193 7.51 -16.60 8.78
C TYR A 193 8.44 -17.77 8.50
N GLU A 194 7.92 -18.72 7.74
CA GLU A 194 8.65 -19.87 7.22
C GLU A 194 8.34 -20.02 5.72
N ASN A 195 9.31 -20.45 4.95
CA ASN A 195 9.06 -20.81 3.57
C ASN A 195 8.49 -22.24 3.50
N LEU A 196 7.17 -22.36 3.44
CA LEU A 196 6.48 -23.63 3.38
C LEU A 196 6.17 -24.10 1.95
N PHE A 197 6.15 -23.20 0.97
CA PHE A 197 5.65 -23.50 -0.37
C PHE A 197 6.78 -23.62 -1.40
N PHE A 198 7.83 -22.84 -1.28
CA PHE A 198 8.90 -22.74 -2.26
C PHE A 198 10.27 -22.78 -1.59
N GLU A 199 10.61 -23.88 -0.94
CA GLU A 199 11.81 -23.98 -0.09
C GLU A 199 13.12 -23.47 -0.72
N ASN A 200 13.22 -23.50 -2.04
CA ASN A 200 14.44 -23.13 -2.77
C ASN A 200 14.22 -22.09 -3.87
N VAL A 201 12.98 -21.63 -4.10
CA VAL A 201 12.64 -20.80 -5.27
C VAL A 201 12.14 -19.42 -4.85
N SER A 202 11.26 -19.35 -3.87
CA SER A 202 10.64 -18.10 -3.45
C SER A 202 10.33 -18.14 -1.96
N PRO A 203 10.65 -17.09 -1.20
CA PRO A 203 10.26 -17.01 0.20
C PRO A 203 8.75 -16.81 0.27
N SER A 204 8.08 -17.53 1.15
CA SER A 204 6.69 -17.26 1.47
C SER A 204 6.57 -16.79 2.91
N LEU A 205 5.72 -15.82 3.14
CA LEU A 205 5.33 -15.44 4.47
C LEU A 205 4.28 -16.42 4.98
N ASP A 206 4.60 -17.02 6.10
CA ASP A 206 3.71 -17.89 6.81
C ASP A 206 3.68 -17.46 8.26
N GLY A 207 2.99 -16.38 8.52
CA GLY A 207 2.96 -15.78 9.82
C GLY A 207 1.83 -14.81 10.03
N MET A 208 1.69 -14.39 11.26
CA MET A 208 0.80 -13.29 11.66
C MET A 208 1.59 -12.01 11.78
N LEU A 209 0.94 -10.90 11.46
CA LEU A 209 1.44 -9.57 11.80
C LEU A 209 1.02 -9.18 13.20
N PHE A 210 2.01 -8.85 14.00
CA PHE A 210 1.84 -8.27 15.33
C PHE A 210 2.28 -6.81 15.29
N HIS A 211 1.56 -5.95 15.99
CA HIS A 211 1.84 -4.53 16.05
C HIS A 211 2.21 -4.11 17.45
N LYS A 212 3.18 -3.20 17.57
CA LYS A 212 3.63 -2.64 18.82
C LYS A 212 3.69 -1.12 18.74
N LEU A 213 2.91 -0.45 19.56
CA LEU A 213 2.90 1.00 19.63
C LEU A 213 4.02 1.45 20.57
N TYR A 214 4.91 2.32 20.10
CA TYR A 214 6.06 2.80 20.84
C TYR A 214 5.88 4.20 21.41
N PHE A 215 6.20 4.34 22.68
CA PHE A 215 6.22 5.59 23.43
C PHE A 215 7.65 6.07 23.74
N ALA A 216 8.63 5.18 23.61
CA ALA A 216 10.04 5.46 23.66
C ALA A 216 10.82 4.46 22.80
N GLY A 217 11.92 4.86 22.22
CA GLY A 217 12.80 4.00 21.44
C GLY A 217 12.13 3.48 20.16
N GLY A 218 12.04 2.18 20.05
CA GLY A 218 11.45 1.52 18.90
C GLY A 218 12.44 0.91 17.92
N TYR A 219 13.74 1.20 18.04
CA TYR A 219 14.79 0.64 17.18
C TYR A 219 15.75 -0.24 17.97
N PRO A 220 16.19 -1.39 17.44
CA PRO A 220 17.22 -2.19 18.07
C PRO A 220 18.56 -1.45 18.12
N GLU A 221 19.39 -1.80 19.10
CA GLU A 221 20.73 -1.22 19.22
C GLU A 221 21.54 -1.49 17.93
N GLY A 222 22.20 -0.44 17.45
CA GLY A 222 23.00 -0.50 16.22
C GLY A 222 22.18 -0.47 14.93
N PHE A 223 20.86 -0.50 14.98
CA PHE A 223 20.02 -0.36 13.81
C PHE A 223 19.96 1.10 13.37
N GLN A 224 20.34 1.36 12.13
CA GLN A 224 20.29 2.70 11.54
C GLN A 224 19.08 2.80 10.62
N ASN A 225 18.00 3.40 11.11
CA ASN A 225 16.95 3.88 10.26
C ASN A 225 17.37 5.21 9.62
N LYS A 226 17.31 5.27 8.31
CA LYS A 226 17.61 6.50 7.54
C LYS A 226 16.44 7.48 7.52
N ASP A 227 15.27 7.07 7.97
CA ASP A 227 14.10 7.93 8.04
C ASP A 227 14.30 9.02 9.10
N TRP A 228 14.26 10.27 8.66
CA TRP A 228 14.47 11.46 9.49
C TRP A 228 13.17 12.05 10.06
N ILE A 229 12.01 11.52 9.62
CA ILE A 229 10.69 12.12 9.84
C ILE A 229 10.17 11.83 11.25
N TYR A 230 10.44 10.62 11.75
CA TYR A 230 9.90 10.13 13.02
C TYR A 230 10.95 10.11 14.11
N LYS A 231 10.52 10.47 15.32
CA LYS A 231 11.35 10.44 16.53
C LYS A 231 11.58 8.99 16.99
N LYS A 232 12.70 8.77 17.66
CA LYS A 232 13.09 7.48 18.25
C LYS A 232 13.71 7.62 19.63
N ASP A 233 13.52 8.76 20.25
CA ASP A 233 14.22 9.08 21.50
C ASP A 233 13.53 8.41 22.70
N GLY A 234 14.32 8.10 23.72
CA GLY A 234 13.82 7.81 25.05
C GLY A 234 13.43 9.11 25.79
N PHE A 235 12.98 8.94 27.02
CA PHE A 235 12.64 10.08 27.87
C PHE A 235 13.05 9.84 29.33
N MET A 236 13.21 10.93 30.07
CA MET A 236 13.43 10.90 31.51
C MET A 236 12.09 10.90 32.23
N LEU A 237 11.78 9.83 32.96
CA LEU A 237 10.66 9.78 33.90
C LEU A 237 11.13 10.36 35.24
N LYS A 238 10.63 11.54 35.60
CA LYS A 238 11.06 12.26 36.78
C LYS A 238 10.71 11.52 38.07
N ALA A 239 11.39 11.88 39.18
CA ALA A 239 11.07 11.35 40.50
C ALA A 239 9.59 11.55 40.84
N GLU A 240 8.91 10.49 41.24
CA GLU A 240 7.48 10.51 41.59
C GLU A 240 6.52 10.94 40.43
N GLU A 241 6.99 10.98 39.16
CA GLU A 241 6.18 11.32 37.98
C GLU A 241 5.21 10.18 37.63
N ASP A 242 3.96 10.56 37.29
CA ASP A 242 2.97 9.71 36.61
C ASP A 242 2.84 10.23 35.18
N ARG A 243 3.38 9.49 34.24
CA ARG A 243 3.28 9.79 32.80
C ARG A 243 2.15 8.99 32.18
N THR A 244 1.28 9.70 31.47
CA THR A 244 0.01 9.14 31.02
C THR A 244 -0.13 9.20 29.50
N TRP A 245 -0.71 8.15 28.93
CA TRP A 245 -1.21 8.07 27.55
C TRP A 245 -2.67 7.65 27.59
N LYS A 246 -3.53 8.29 26.80
CA LYS A 246 -4.95 7.95 26.70
C LYS A 246 -5.39 7.81 25.26
N TYR A 247 -6.19 6.80 25.03
CA TYR A 247 -6.79 6.49 23.75
C TYR A 247 -8.30 6.31 23.90
N VAL A 248 -9.04 6.72 22.85
CA VAL A 248 -10.45 6.38 22.70
C VAL A 248 -10.59 5.44 21.52
N VAL A 249 -11.32 4.35 21.71
CA VAL A 249 -11.60 3.35 20.68
C VAL A 249 -13.07 3.38 20.36
N ASN A 250 -13.41 3.52 19.08
CA ASN A 250 -14.80 3.51 18.63
C ASN A 250 -14.96 2.80 17.27
N ILE A 251 -16.21 2.52 16.91
CA ILE A 251 -16.55 1.86 15.64
C ILE A 251 -16.74 2.95 14.58
N ASN A 252 -16.21 2.73 13.39
CA ASN A 252 -16.45 3.53 12.19
C ASN A 252 -16.81 2.63 11.00
N ARG A 253 -17.46 3.16 9.98
CA ARG A 253 -17.92 2.40 8.82
C ARG A 253 -17.01 2.55 7.60
N ASN A 254 -16.28 3.66 7.53
CA ASN A 254 -15.39 4.00 6.42
C ASN A 254 -14.40 5.08 6.86
N GLN A 255 -13.50 5.46 5.95
CA GLN A 255 -12.47 6.48 6.18
C GLN A 255 -13.07 7.85 6.56
N GLU A 256 -14.15 8.28 5.92
CA GLU A 256 -14.78 9.57 6.21
C GLU A 256 -15.26 9.61 7.67
N GLU A 257 -16.04 8.60 8.09
CA GLU A 257 -16.51 8.51 9.47
C GLU A 257 -15.37 8.38 10.49
N PHE A 258 -14.30 7.68 10.14
CA PHE A 258 -13.10 7.60 10.97
C PHE A 258 -12.50 8.99 11.23
N LEU A 259 -12.36 9.81 10.20
CA LEU A 259 -11.84 11.18 10.33
C LEU A 259 -12.81 12.11 11.07
N GLU A 260 -14.13 12.00 10.82
CA GLU A 260 -15.16 12.78 11.53
C GLU A 260 -15.20 12.46 13.03
N LYS A 261 -15.03 11.19 13.42
CA LYS A 261 -14.94 10.80 14.83
C LYS A 261 -13.68 11.32 15.49
N GLY A 262 -12.57 11.32 14.75
CA GLY A 262 -11.35 12.00 15.18
C GLY A 262 -11.60 13.48 15.46
N LEU A 263 -12.28 14.19 14.55
CA LEU A 263 -12.60 15.62 14.72
C LEU A 263 -13.41 15.89 15.99
N LYS A 264 -14.37 15.02 16.33
CA LYS A 264 -15.15 15.09 17.58
C LYS A 264 -14.29 14.89 18.84
N LEU A 265 -13.15 14.24 18.71
CA LEU A 265 -12.14 14.04 19.75
C LEU A 265 -10.99 15.08 19.67
N ASN A 266 -11.22 16.21 18.98
CA ASN A 266 -10.29 17.30 18.71
C ASN A 266 -9.10 16.93 17.81
N HIS A 267 -9.13 15.81 17.10
CA HIS A 267 -8.11 15.54 16.08
C HIS A 267 -8.36 16.41 14.85
N PRO A 268 -7.35 17.06 14.30
CA PRO A 268 -7.48 17.74 13.03
C PRO A 268 -7.83 16.74 11.91
N LYS A 269 -8.77 17.11 11.05
CA LYS A 269 -9.04 16.39 9.80
C LYS A 269 -8.21 17.06 8.70
N VAL A 270 -7.12 16.41 8.34
CA VAL A 270 -6.17 16.92 7.34
C VAL A 270 -6.37 16.16 6.04
N ASP A 271 -6.68 16.88 4.96
CA ASP A 271 -6.63 16.38 3.60
C ASP A 271 -5.42 16.97 2.87
N TYR A 272 -4.66 16.13 2.18
CA TYR A 272 -3.41 16.53 1.54
C TYR A 272 -3.15 15.77 0.25
N THR A 273 -2.41 16.37 -0.68
CA THR A 273 -1.95 15.71 -1.89
C THR A 273 -0.70 14.88 -1.59
N PRO A 274 -0.75 13.55 -1.67
CA PRO A 274 0.37 12.69 -1.28
C PRO A 274 1.59 12.83 -2.19
N LEU A 275 1.39 13.15 -3.47
CA LEU A 275 2.43 13.40 -4.47
C LEU A 275 2.33 14.83 -4.98
N ASN A 276 3.42 15.55 -4.96
CA ASN A 276 3.55 16.90 -5.49
C ASN A 276 4.72 16.99 -6.48
N ILE A 277 4.68 17.97 -7.36
CA ILE A 277 5.74 18.24 -8.33
C ILE A 277 6.49 19.50 -7.92
N ILE A 278 7.82 19.45 -8.00
CA ILE A 278 8.66 20.59 -7.67
C ILE A 278 8.27 21.85 -8.47
N GLY A 279 8.15 22.97 -7.75
CA GLY A 279 7.76 24.26 -8.35
C GLY A 279 6.25 24.46 -8.57
N GLU A 280 5.44 23.39 -8.42
CA GLU A 280 3.99 23.50 -8.38
C GLU A 280 3.49 23.75 -6.95
N THR A 281 2.28 24.27 -6.79
CA THR A 281 1.72 24.59 -5.48
C THR A 281 1.23 23.33 -4.79
N ALA A 282 1.89 22.94 -3.69
CA ALA A 282 1.40 21.91 -2.78
C ALA A 282 0.32 22.49 -1.85
N ARG A 283 -0.74 21.71 -1.59
CA ARG A 283 -1.91 22.15 -0.83
C ARG A 283 -2.33 21.14 0.21
N LEU A 284 -2.86 21.67 1.32
CA LEU A 284 -3.53 20.93 2.37
C LEU A 284 -4.80 21.69 2.75
N THR A 285 -5.84 20.97 3.13
CA THR A 285 -6.99 21.55 3.83
C THR A 285 -7.09 20.94 5.21
N VAL A 286 -7.41 21.75 6.20
CA VAL A 286 -7.47 21.34 7.60
C VAL A 286 -8.75 21.83 8.23
N GLU A 287 -9.56 20.89 8.68
CA GLU A 287 -10.72 21.14 9.51
C GLU A 287 -10.34 20.87 10.98
N VAL A 288 -10.70 21.75 11.86
CA VAL A 288 -10.40 21.66 13.30
C VAL A 288 -11.69 21.90 14.10
N SER A 289 -11.72 21.42 15.34
CA SER A 289 -12.79 21.75 16.28
C SER A 289 -12.83 23.25 16.60
N GLU A 290 -13.97 23.77 17.01
CA GLU A 290 -14.15 25.21 17.35
C GLU A 290 -13.15 25.74 18.41
N SER A 291 -12.65 24.86 19.27
CA SER A 291 -11.69 25.21 20.31
C SER A 291 -10.26 25.36 19.82
N LEU A 292 -9.95 24.88 18.61
CA LEU A 292 -8.59 24.79 18.10
C LEU A 292 -8.39 25.76 16.92
N LYS A 293 -7.24 26.45 16.87
CA LYS A 293 -6.86 27.33 15.76
C LYS A 293 -5.45 27.00 15.29
N ILE A 294 -5.23 27.10 13.97
CA ILE A 294 -3.88 27.01 13.43
C ILE A 294 -3.14 28.34 13.66
N LEU A 295 -2.00 28.29 14.31
CA LEU A 295 -1.13 29.45 14.53
C LEU A 295 -0.12 29.62 13.39
N SER A 296 0.44 28.52 12.93
CA SER A 296 1.46 28.52 11.87
C SER A 296 1.60 27.12 11.29
N ALA A 297 2.16 27.05 10.09
CA ALA A 297 2.57 25.79 9.49
C ALA A 297 3.91 25.96 8.76
N GLU A 298 4.71 24.89 8.73
CA GLU A 298 6.00 24.85 8.05
C GLU A 298 6.23 23.50 7.39
N ALA A 299 6.81 23.49 6.20
CA ALA A 299 7.24 22.27 5.51
C ALA A 299 8.72 22.03 5.80
N LEU A 300 9.03 20.94 6.47
CA LEU A 300 10.38 20.46 6.71
C LEU A 300 10.78 19.52 5.59
N PHE A 301 12.01 19.59 5.14
CA PHE A 301 12.58 18.70 4.12
C PHE A 301 14.09 18.54 4.32
N LYS A 302 14.67 17.48 3.76
CA LYS A 302 16.10 17.20 3.91
C LYS A 302 16.85 17.61 2.64
N GLU A 303 17.86 18.43 2.78
CA GLU A 303 18.76 18.80 1.70
C GLU A 303 20.21 18.72 2.19
N ASN A 304 21.05 17.96 1.47
CA ASN A 304 22.45 17.73 1.85
C ASN A 304 22.60 17.30 3.34
N ASP A 305 21.82 16.30 3.76
CA ASP A 305 21.77 15.79 5.14
C ASP A 305 21.34 16.80 6.24
N THR A 306 20.90 17.97 5.82
CA THR A 306 20.41 19.01 6.74
C THR A 306 18.90 19.18 6.56
N VAL A 307 18.17 19.18 7.69
CA VAL A 307 16.75 19.52 7.70
C VAL A 307 16.57 21.03 7.57
N LYS A 308 15.85 21.43 6.54
CA LYS A 308 15.48 22.83 6.27
C LYS A 308 13.97 23.00 6.40
N SER A 309 13.50 24.23 6.45
CA SER A 309 12.08 24.53 6.50
C SER A 309 11.68 25.64 5.53
N LEU A 310 10.43 25.57 5.06
CA LEU A 310 9.71 26.59 4.32
C LEU A 310 8.44 26.94 5.07
N SER A 311 8.11 28.23 5.15
CA SER A 311 6.82 28.65 5.70
C SER A 311 5.68 28.24 4.78
N ILE A 312 4.61 27.73 5.34
CA ILE A 312 3.37 27.42 4.67
C ILE A 312 2.40 28.58 4.88
N GLU A 313 1.82 29.12 3.83
CA GLU A 313 0.74 30.13 3.91
C GLU A 313 -0.50 29.48 4.52
N VAL A 314 -1.13 30.14 5.49
CA VAL A 314 -2.33 29.67 6.17
C VAL A 314 -3.45 30.68 5.95
N LYS A 315 -4.54 30.26 5.32
CA LYS A 315 -5.78 31.05 5.13
C LYS A 315 -6.95 30.34 5.79
N TYR A 316 -7.84 31.09 6.44
CA TYR A 316 -9.08 30.54 6.97
C TYR A 316 -10.25 31.04 6.13
N GLU A 317 -10.93 30.12 5.46
CA GLU A 317 -12.06 30.41 4.58
C GLU A 317 -13.09 29.28 4.66
N GLY A 318 -14.39 29.62 4.69
CA GLY A 318 -15.46 28.61 4.60
C GLY A 318 -15.43 27.53 5.68
N GLU A 319 -15.06 27.90 6.92
CA GLU A 319 -14.96 27.00 8.08
C GLU A 319 -13.77 26.03 8.05
N MET A 320 -12.86 26.15 7.07
CA MET A 320 -11.66 25.35 6.94
C MET A 320 -10.41 26.22 6.81
N TYR A 321 -9.25 25.65 7.14
CA TYR A 321 -7.96 26.22 6.85
C TYR A 321 -7.43 25.67 5.52
N HIS A 322 -7.00 26.59 4.64
CA HIS A 322 -6.32 26.28 3.39
C HIS A 322 -4.84 26.60 3.54
N LEU A 323 -3.99 25.61 3.42
CA LEU A 323 -2.56 25.70 3.55
C LEU A 323 -1.91 25.48 2.19
N SER A 324 -0.93 26.33 1.84
CA SER A 324 -0.21 26.17 0.57
C SER A 324 1.22 26.66 0.63
N TYR A 325 2.09 26.02 -0.16
CA TYR A 325 3.48 26.43 -0.37
C TYR A 325 3.98 25.91 -1.72
N LYS A 326 5.10 26.49 -2.20
CA LYS A 326 5.80 25.97 -3.39
C LYS A 326 7.05 25.23 -2.95
N PRO A 327 7.11 23.88 -3.13
CA PRO A 327 8.29 23.10 -2.82
C PRO A 327 9.51 23.55 -3.65
N THR A 328 10.66 23.64 -3.00
CA THR A 328 11.94 24.01 -3.62
C THR A 328 12.98 22.91 -3.60
N ALA A 329 12.66 21.77 -2.96
CA ALA A 329 13.51 20.58 -2.89
C ALA A 329 12.71 19.34 -3.24
N LEU A 330 13.40 18.30 -3.72
CA LEU A 330 12.86 16.99 -4.00
C LEU A 330 12.92 16.09 -2.76
N GLY A 331 12.11 15.04 -2.74
CA GLY A 331 12.03 14.05 -1.67
C GLY A 331 10.87 14.29 -0.71
N GLU A 332 10.95 13.68 0.47
CA GLU A 332 9.89 13.77 1.48
C GLU A 332 9.82 15.18 2.09
N HIS A 333 8.60 15.68 2.19
CA HIS A 333 8.27 16.91 2.90
C HIS A 333 7.35 16.62 4.07
N LYS A 334 7.75 17.00 5.28
CA LYS A 334 6.94 16.93 6.51
C LYS A 334 6.30 18.28 6.76
N ALA A 335 5.01 18.42 6.46
CA ALA A 335 4.24 19.62 6.75
C ALA A 335 3.76 19.58 8.21
N VAL A 336 4.37 20.39 9.06
CA VAL A 336 4.06 20.49 10.50
C VAL A 336 3.10 21.63 10.73
N ILE A 337 2.00 21.38 11.42
CA ILE A 337 0.93 22.31 11.76
C ILE A 337 0.96 22.54 13.27
N LYS A 338 1.01 23.81 13.70
CA LYS A 338 1.05 24.22 15.12
C LYS A 338 -0.27 24.86 15.51
N PHE A 339 -0.86 24.40 16.60
CA PHE A 339 -2.16 24.82 17.08
C PHE A 339 -2.09 25.76 18.28
N SER A 340 -3.22 26.44 18.58
CA SER A 340 -3.37 27.46 19.62
C SER A 340 -3.18 26.96 21.05
N ASP A 341 -3.36 25.68 21.28
CA ASP A 341 -3.15 25.02 22.58
C ASP A 341 -1.73 24.48 22.77
N GLY A 342 -0.84 24.74 21.80
CA GLY A 342 0.55 24.28 21.81
C GLY A 342 0.77 22.90 21.22
N THR A 343 -0.28 22.20 20.81
CA THR A 343 -0.19 20.89 20.16
C THR A 343 0.25 21.02 18.71
N LYS A 344 0.65 19.86 18.13
CA LYS A 344 1.13 19.77 16.74
C LYS A 344 0.59 18.53 16.07
N ASP A 345 0.34 18.67 14.78
CA ASP A 345 0.12 17.55 13.87
C ASP A 345 0.99 17.71 12.63
N PHE A 346 1.11 16.66 11.83
CA PHE A 346 1.84 16.73 10.57
C PHE A 346 1.32 15.73 9.54
N VAL A 347 1.63 16.03 8.29
CA VAL A 347 1.53 15.06 7.19
C VAL A 347 2.85 14.94 6.45
N VAL A 348 3.09 13.80 5.83
CA VAL A 348 4.25 13.54 5.00
C VAL A 348 3.80 13.33 3.56
N MET A 349 4.33 14.16 2.67
CA MET A 349 4.07 14.09 1.24
C MET A 349 5.37 13.94 0.47
N ASN A 350 5.33 13.39 -0.74
CA ASN A 350 6.47 13.33 -1.63
C ASN A 350 6.47 14.50 -2.62
N VAL A 351 7.65 15.05 -2.89
CA VAL A 351 7.89 16.04 -3.93
C VAL A 351 8.84 15.45 -4.96
N MET A 352 8.32 15.17 -6.14
CA MET A 352 9.10 14.58 -7.24
C MET A 352 9.41 15.61 -8.33
N ASP A 353 10.36 15.28 -9.18
CA ASP A 353 10.55 15.98 -10.45
C ASP A 353 9.34 15.72 -11.37
N LYS A 354 9.26 16.45 -12.50
CA LYS A 354 8.22 16.21 -13.49
C LYS A 354 8.23 14.74 -13.91
N LEU A 355 7.06 14.11 -13.88
CA LEU A 355 6.95 12.66 -14.06
C LEU A 355 7.32 12.20 -15.48
N ASP A 356 7.17 13.04 -16.51
CA ASP A 356 7.71 12.78 -17.84
C ASP A 356 9.23 12.58 -17.79
N ARG A 357 9.95 13.43 -17.06
CA ARG A 357 11.40 13.31 -16.89
C ARG A 357 11.78 12.07 -16.13
N VAL A 358 11.09 11.77 -15.02
CA VAL A 358 11.36 10.55 -14.21
C VAL A 358 11.22 9.29 -15.07
N ILE A 359 10.18 9.23 -15.90
CA ILE A 359 9.93 8.08 -16.79
C ILE A 359 10.97 8.02 -17.92
N ASP A 360 11.30 9.14 -18.54
CA ASP A 360 12.33 9.19 -19.60
C ASP A 360 13.70 8.72 -19.06
N GLU A 361 14.08 9.15 -17.85
CA GLU A 361 15.31 8.73 -17.18
C GLU A 361 15.27 7.23 -16.83
N ARG A 362 14.12 6.72 -16.38
CA ARG A 362 13.94 5.30 -16.11
C ARG A 362 14.08 4.45 -17.37
N VAL A 363 13.41 4.84 -18.44
CA VAL A 363 13.46 4.14 -19.74
C VAL A 363 14.86 4.18 -20.35
N ALA A 364 15.54 5.34 -20.26
CA ALA A 364 16.93 5.45 -20.69
C ALA A 364 17.84 4.49 -19.90
N TYR A 365 17.71 4.45 -18.57
CA TYR A 365 18.45 3.52 -17.72
C TYR A 365 18.20 2.04 -18.11
N ILE A 366 16.97 1.64 -18.34
CA ILE A 366 16.61 0.29 -18.80
C ILE A 366 17.31 -0.03 -20.12
N CYS A 367 17.27 0.89 -21.10
CA CYS A 367 17.81 0.65 -22.45
C CYS A 367 19.32 0.76 -22.54
N ASP A 368 19.96 1.57 -21.70
CA ASP A 368 21.39 1.83 -21.78
C ASP A 368 22.22 1.01 -20.79
N GLU A 369 21.69 0.73 -19.60
CA GLU A 369 22.41 0.04 -18.52
C GLU A 369 21.98 -1.42 -18.34
N LEU A 370 20.73 -1.76 -18.65
CA LEU A 370 20.21 -3.12 -18.42
C LEU A 370 20.14 -3.98 -19.69
N TYR A 371 20.23 -3.40 -20.88
CA TYR A 371 20.22 -4.14 -22.13
C TYR A 371 21.57 -4.78 -22.45
N GLU A 372 21.58 -6.10 -22.56
CA GLU A 372 22.81 -6.87 -22.80
C GLU A 372 23.34 -6.81 -24.24
N GLY A 373 22.51 -6.47 -25.21
CA GLY A 373 22.92 -6.48 -26.60
C GLY A 373 23.26 -7.88 -27.14
N LYS A 374 23.86 -7.91 -28.35
CA LYS A 374 24.16 -9.16 -29.05
C LYS A 374 25.25 -10.00 -28.37
N GLU A 375 26.23 -9.33 -27.76
CA GLU A 375 27.40 -9.98 -27.13
C GLU A 375 27.17 -10.30 -25.65
N GLY A 376 25.97 -9.99 -25.13
CA GLY A 376 25.57 -10.24 -23.75
C GLY A 376 25.37 -11.71 -23.41
N ASN A 377 25.21 -11.99 -22.13
CA ASN A 377 24.93 -13.33 -21.63
C ASN A 377 23.77 -13.33 -20.63
N PRO A 378 22.56 -13.73 -21.07
CA PRO A 378 22.21 -14.16 -22.43
C PRO A 378 22.05 -12.98 -23.42
N PRO A 379 22.27 -13.22 -24.73
CA PRO A 379 22.13 -12.16 -25.73
C PRO A 379 20.75 -11.55 -25.75
N PHE A 380 20.69 -10.24 -25.97
CA PHE A 380 19.47 -9.41 -26.09
C PHE A 380 18.56 -9.39 -24.85
N ALA A 381 18.98 -9.96 -23.73
CA ALA A 381 18.23 -9.87 -22.48
C ALA A 381 18.29 -8.46 -21.87
N PHE A 382 17.35 -8.17 -20.98
CA PHE A 382 17.40 -7.06 -20.05
C PHE A 382 17.64 -7.58 -18.63
N LYS A 383 18.63 -7.03 -17.94
CA LYS A 383 18.95 -7.40 -16.54
C LYS A 383 17.91 -6.84 -15.54
N PRO A 384 17.84 -7.45 -14.36
CA PRO A 384 18.31 -8.77 -14.01
C PRO A 384 17.53 -9.87 -14.76
N VAL A 385 18.25 -10.95 -15.13
CA VAL A 385 17.67 -12.05 -15.89
C VAL A 385 16.94 -13.01 -14.95
N SER A 386 15.66 -13.25 -15.21
CA SER A 386 14.83 -14.15 -14.42
C SER A 386 14.07 -15.15 -15.31
N ASN A 387 13.54 -16.21 -14.71
CA ASN A 387 12.58 -17.11 -15.35
C ASN A 387 11.13 -16.60 -15.21
N GLN A 388 10.90 -15.64 -14.33
CA GLN A 388 9.55 -15.11 -14.05
C GLN A 388 9.17 -14.02 -15.04
N GLY A 389 7.92 -14.06 -15.51
CA GLY A 389 7.38 -13.12 -16.48
C GLY A 389 7.36 -11.68 -15.97
N GLU A 390 7.22 -11.49 -14.66
CA GLU A 390 7.24 -10.20 -13.99
C GLU A 390 8.48 -9.36 -14.36
N SER A 391 9.62 -10.01 -14.55
CA SER A 391 10.86 -9.35 -14.97
C SER A 391 10.78 -8.67 -16.35
N LEU A 392 9.77 -9.01 -17.15
CA LEU A 392 9.51 -8.42 -18.47
C LEU A 392 8.74 -7.11 -18.43
N GLY A 393 8.19 -6.72 -17.27
CA GLY A 393 7.44 -5.48 -17.12
C GLY A 393 8.23 -4.25 -17.54
N LYS A 394 9.57 -4.24 -17.39
CA LYS A 394 10.46 -3.20 -17.90
C LYS A 394 10.35 -2.97 -19.40
N LEU A 395 10.22 -4.06 -20.16
CA LEU A 395 10.09 -4.01 -21.62
C LEU A 395 8.76 -3.37 -21.99
N ASN A 396 7.70 -3.74 -21.27
CA ASN A 396 6.36 -3.16 -21.43
C ASN A 396 6.36 -1.66 -21.14
N LEU A 397 7.05 -1.22 -20.09
CA LEU A 397 7.22 0.19 -19.77
C LEU A 397 7.94 0.96 -20.88
N VAL A 398 9.04 0.42 -21.43
CA VAL A 398 9.77 1.07 -22.54
C VAL A 398 8.86 1.28 -23.74
N LEU A 399 8.08 0.25 -24.11
CA LEU A 399 7.14 0.38 -25.24
C LEU A 399 6.03 1.37 -24.92
N LYS A 400 5.41 1.30 -23.73
CA LYS A 400 4.31 2.20 -23.35
C LYS A 400 4.74 3.66 -23.33
N LYS A 401 5.93 3.97 -22.80
CA LYS A 401 6.51 5.31 -22.84
C LYS A 401 6.65 5.82 -24.28
N ASN A 402 7.13 4.97 -25.20
CA ASN A 402 7.33 5.34 -26.59
C ASN A 402 6.02 5.47 -27.40
N LEU A 403 4.94 4.84 -26.93
CA LEU A 403 3.59 5.03 -27.49
C LEU A 403 2.93 6.34 -27.03
N LEU A 404 3.20 6.78 -25.82
CA LEU A 404 2.51 7.93 -25.22
C LEU A 404 3.31 9.23 -25.26
N GLY A 405 4.63 9.13 -25.19
CA GLY A 405 5.57 10.27 -25.15
C GLY A 405 6.37 10.45 -26.45
N SER A 406 7.58 10.96 -26.30
CA SER A 406 8.50 11.10 -27.42
C SER A 406 9.01 9.73 -27.86
N LEU A 407 8.80 9.41 -29.14
CA LEU A 407 9.27 8.15 -29.73
C LEU A 407 10.80 8.15 -29.89
N ASP A 408 11.43 7.09 -29.36
CA ASP A 408 12.81 6.73 -29.63
C ASP A 408 12.82 5.33 -30.29
N VAL A 409 13.10 5.31 -31.59
CA VAL A 409 13.08 4.08 -32.41
C VAL A 409 14.11 3.06 -31.96
N ASP A 410 15.28 3.49 -31.45
CA ASP A 410 16.31 2.58 -30.94
C ASP A 410 15.83 1.82 -29.68
N GLN A 411 15.14 2.51 -28.75
CA GLN A 411 14.55 1.88 -27.59
C GLN A 411 13.52 0.81 -27.97
N VAL A 412 12.62 1.12 -28.92
CA VAL A 412 11.61 0.17 -29.41
C VAL A 412 12.27 -1.05 -30.05
N ARG A 413 13.29 -0.85 -30.91
CA ARG A 413 14.01 -1.95 -31.57
C ARG A 413 14.85 -2.80 -30.62
N LYS A 414 15.42 -2.25 -29.55
CA LYS A 414 16.06 -3.02 -28.49
C LYS A 414 15.06 -3.98 -27.83
N VAL A 415 13.86 -3.48 -27.53
CA VAL A 415 12.80 -4.31 -26.95
C VAL A 415 12.29 -5.35 -27.95
N GLU A 416 12.07 -4.97 -29.20
CA GLU A 416 11.67 -5.92 -30.27
C GLU A 416 12.68 -7.06 -30.41
N LYS A 417 13.98 -6.75 -30.47
CA LYS A 417 15.03 -7.77 -30.50
C LYS A 417 15.00 -8.69 -29.29
N SER A 418 14.83 -8.12 -28.09
CA SER A 418 14.70 -8.92 -26.87
C SER A 418 13.46 -9.83 -26.93
N ALA A 419 12.31 -9.30 -27.36
CA ALA A 419 11.07 -10.06 -27.47
C ALA A 419 11.20 -11.27 -28.41
N VAL A 420 11.86 -11.08 -29.55
CA VAL A 420 11.97 -12.11 -30.61
C VAL A 420 13.13 -13.06 -30.37
N GLU A 421 14.34 -12.54 -30.03
CA GLU A 421 15.57 -13.31 -29.99
C GLU A 421 15.88 -13.91 -28.60
N TYR A 422 15.28 -13.33 -27.54
CA TYR A 422 15.49 -13.80 -26.17
C TYR A 422 14.19 -14.34 -25.52
N VAL A 423 13.14 -13.54 -25.41
CA VAL A 423 11.92 -13.89 -24.66
C VAL A 423 11.21 -15.07 -25.33
N ARG A 424 10.92 -14.97 -26.62
CA ARG A 424 10.19 -16.03 -27.34
C ARG A 424 10.88 -17.38 -27.27
N PRO A 425 12.20 -17.55 -27.61
CA PRO A 425 12.86 -18.86 -27.52
C PRO A 425 13.11 -19.33 -26.08
N LYS A 426 13.16 -18.43 -25.09
CA LYS A 426 13.32 -18.80 -23.67
C LYS A 426 12.06 -19.48 -23.13
N TRP A 427 10.90 -18.90 -23.34
CA TRP A 427 9.64 -19.44 -22.80
C TRP A 427 8.98 -20.50 -23.70
N PHE A 428 9.31 -20.52 -25.00
CA PHE A 428 8.67 -21.41 -25.95
C PHE A 428 9.69 -22.20 -26.78
N LYS A 429 9.54 -23.53 -26.84
CA LYS A 429 10.42 -24.39 -27.60
C LYS A 429 10.28 -24.10 -29.10
N ASP A 430 11.41 -23.82 -29.76
CA ASP A 430 11.48 -23.47 -31.18
C ASP A 430 10.60 -22.23 -31.54
N GLY A 431 10.28 -21.40 -30.53
CA GLY A 431 9.38 -20.25 -30.67
C GLY A 431 7.91 -20.59 -30.90
N ASP A 432 7.51 -21.85 -30.71
CA ASP A 432 6.14 -22.31 -30.87
C ASP A 432 5.35 -22.12 -29.57
N PHE A 433 4.37 -21.21 -29.59
CA PHE A 433 3.57 -20.87 -28.41
C PHE A 433 2.78 -22.05 -27.85
N LYS A 434 2.54 -23.11 -28.64
CA LYS A 434 1.90 -24.35 -28.18
C LYS A 434 2.86 -25.27 -27.40
N LYS A 435 4.14 -24.89 -27.28
CA LYS A 435 5.17 -25.70 -26.63
C LYS A 435 5.89 -24.90 -25.53
N PRO A 436 5.22 -24.54 -24.42
CA PRO A 436 5.85 -23.85 -23.32
C PRO A 436 6.99 -24.66 -22.72
N ARG A 437 8.10 -23.97 -22.34
CA ARG A 437 9.25 -24.60 -21.69
C ARG A 437 9.07 -24.65 -20.18
N LYS A 438 9.42 -25.77 -19.59
CA LYS A 438 9.42 -25.99 -18.15
C LYS A 438 10.64 -25.30 -17.52
N LEU A 439 10.50 -24.02 -17.15
CA LEU A 439 11.58 -23.19 -16.61
C LEU A 439 11.77 -23.36 -15.10
N TYR A 440 10.89 -24.09 -14.44
CA TYR A 440 10.85 -24.32 -12.99
C TYR A 440 11.01 -25.81 -12.66
N GLY A 441 11.96 -26.48 -13.31
CA GLY A 441 12.19 -27.92 -13.17
C GLY A 441 11.25 -28.73 -14.06
N ASP A 442 10.15 -29.23 -13.53
CA ASP A 442 9.18 -30.07 -14.24
C ASP A 442 7.89 -29.35 -14.66
N PHE A 443 7.78 -28.03 -14.39
CA PHE A 443 6.61 -27.23 -14.74
C PHE A 443 7.00 -25.86 -15.34
N TYR A 444 5.98 -25.17 -15.90
CA TYR A 444 6.02 -23.76 -16.30
C TYR A 444 4.90 -23.02 -15.56
N ARG A 445 5.06 -21.70 -15.42
CA ARG A 445 4.03 -20.85 -14.83
C ARG A 445 3.19 -20.21 -15.94
N CYS A 446 1.87 -20.41 -15.90
CA CYS A 446 0.97 -19.72 -16.83
C CYS A 446 0.95 -18.21 -16.64
N MET A 447 1.20 -17.72 -15.41
CA MET A 447 1.28 -16.29 -15.11
C MET A 447 2.38 -15.56 -15.90
N ASP A 448 3.48 -16.23 -16.27
CA ASP A 448 4.53 -15.62 -17.09
C ASP A 448 3.99 -15.16 -18.46
N PHE A 449 3.01 -15.86 -18.99
CA PHE A 449 2.45 -15.57 -20.31
C PHE A 449 1.65 -14.26 -20.37
N GLU A 450 1.20 -13.72 -19.23
CA GLU A 450 0.49 -12.45 -19.17
C GLU A 450 1.38 -11.30 -19.63
N TYR A 451 2.60 -11.26 -19.08
CA TYR A 451 3.59 -10.24 -19.40
C TYR A 451 4.10 -10.37 -20.84
N ILE A 452 4.24 -11.62 -21.33
CA ILE A 452 4.67 -11.88 -22.71
C ILE A 452 3.56 -11.50 -23.70
N GLY A 453 2.30 -11.81 -23.40
CA GLY A 453 1.15 -11.38 -24.20
C GLY A 453 1.04 -9.87 -24.28
N HIS A 454 1.24 -9.17 -23.15
CA HIS A 454 1.26 -7.71 -23.10
C HIS A 454 2.42 -7.12 -23.94
N LEU A 455 3.61 -7.72 -23.85
CA LEU A 455 4.77 -7.30 -24.64
C LEU A 455 4.49 -7.35 -26.15
N PHE A 456 3.93 -8.44 -26.65
CA PHE A 456 3.59 -8.55 -28.07
C PHE A 456 2.43 -7.64 -28.46
N TYR A 457 1.43 -7.46 -27.59
CA TYR A 457 0.36 -6.49 -27.81
C TYR A 457 0.91 -5.08 -27.98
N LEU A 458 1.79 -4.63 -27.07
CA LEU A 458 2.40 -3.29 -27.14
C LEU A 458 3.27 -3.12 -28.40
N LEU A 459 4.01 -4.14 -28.82
CA LEU A 459 4.75 -4.11 -30.09
C LEU A 459 3.79 -3.95 -31.28
N SER A 460 2.61 -4.56 -31.24
CA SER A 460 1.62 -4.42 -32.31
C SER A 460 1.03 -3.02 -32.46
N GLU A 461 1.25 -2.13 -31.46
CA GLU A 461 0.77 -0.74 -31.51
C GLU A 461 1.67 0.19 -32.34
N PHE A 462 2.87 -0.26 -32.73
CA PHE A 462 3.80 0.54 -33.54
C PHE A 462 3.57 0.33 -35.03
N ASP A 463 3.88 1.37 -35.82
CA ASP A 463 3.89 1.27 -37.28
C ASP A 463 5.02 0.34 -37.76
N ASP A 464 4.80 -0.41 -38.84
CA ASP A 464 5.78 -1.31 -39.44
C ASP A 464 7.11 -0.63 -39.84
N GLN A 465 7.11 0.70 -40.04
CA GLN A 465 8.33 1.45 -40.31
C GLN A 465 9.25 1.61 -39.07
N ILE A 466 8.68 1.49 -37.89
CA ILE A 466 9.41 1.55 -36.62
C ILE A 466 10.03 0.19 -36.29
N LEU A 467 9.26 -0.88 -36.53
CA LEU A 467 9.64 -2.27 -36.31
C LEU A 467 10.70 -2.74 -37.33
N GLU A 468 11.55 -3.67 -36.91
CA GLU A 468 12.65 -4.18 -37.74
C GLU A 468 12.48 -5.65 -38.12
N LEU A 469 11.90 -6.48 -37.26
CA LEU A 469 11.92 -7.93 -37.40
C LEU A 469 10.61 -8.51 -37.97
N TYR A 470 9.47 -8.06 -37.48
CA TYR A 470 8.15 -8.50 -37.92
C TYR A 470 7.17 -7.34 -38.01
N THR A 471 6.02 -7.58 -38.64
CA THR A 471 4.97 -6.58 -38.77
C THR A 471 4.14 -6.45 -37.50
N ALA A 472 3.49 -5.32 -37.29
CA ALA A 472 2.54 -5.09 -36.20
C ALA A 472 1.44 -6.17 -36.16
N ASP A 473 0.93 -6.57 -37.32
CA ASP A 473 -0.10 -7.62 -37.40
C ASP A 473 0.43 -8.97 -36.92
N THR A 474 1.70 -9.30 -37.21
CA THR A 474 2.35 -10.53 -36.67
C THR A 474 2.42 -10.51 -35.15
N TYR A 475 2.81 -9.38 -34.55
CA TYR A 475 2.86 -9.24 -33.10
C TYR A 475 1.47 -9.30 -32.46
N LEU A 476 0.45 -8.77 -33.11
CA LEU A 476 -0.94 -8.87 -32.66
C LEU A 476 -1.41 -10.33 -32.65
N GLU A 477 -1.09 -11.10 -33.70
CA GLU A 477 -1.38 -12.54 -33.73
C GLU A 477 -0.67 -13.29 -32.61
N TRP A 478 0.62 -12.98 -32.35
CA TRP A 478 1.36 -13.59 -31.26
C TRP A 478 0.80 -13.22 -29.88
N ALA A 479 0.38 -11.98 -29.69
CA ALA A 479 -0.29 -11.56 -28.46
C ALA A 479 -1.57 -12.37 -28.22
N ALA A 480 -2.37 -12.58 -29.27
CA ALA A 480 -3.59 -13.38 -29.19
C ALA A 480 -3.30 -14.86 -28.89
N ASP A 481 -2.28 -15.46 -29.54
CA ASP A 481 -1.88 -16.85 -29.31
C ASP A 481 -1.37 -17.08 -27.88
N VAL A 482 -0.56 -16.16 -27.36
CA VAL A 482 -0.05 -16.21 -25.96
C VAL A 482 -1.18 -15.98 -24.96
N PHE A 483 -2.10 -15.07 -25.25
CA PHE A 483 -3.26 -14.84 -24.39
C PHE A 483 -4.18 -16.09 -24.36
N GLU A 484 -4.44 -16.71 -25.52
CA GLU A 484 -5.21 -17.94 -25.56
C GLU A 484 -4.53 -19.04 -24.72
N LEU A 485 -3.21 -19.23 -24.86
CA LEU A 485 -2.46 -20.16 -24.02
C LEU A 485 -2.63 -19.85 -22.53
N ARG A 486 -2.58 -18.55 -22.14
CA ARG A 486 -2.71 -18.15 -20.74
C ARG A 486 -4.04 -18.55 -20.11
N VAL A 487 -5.15 -18.50 -20.86
CA VAL A 487 -6.50 -18.63 -20.30
C VAL A 487 -7.25 -19.89 -20.74
N ASN A 488 -6.69 -20.72 -21.63
CA ASN A 488 -7.34 -21.89 -22.16
C ASN A 488 -6.77 -23.17 -21.52
N PRO A 489 -7.48 -23.81 -20.56
CA PRO A 489 -7.01 -25.02 -19.91
C PRO A 489 -6.77 -26.19 -20.87
N ASP A 490 -7.45 -26.24 -22.04
CA ASP A 490 -7.34 -27.32 -23.01
C ASP A 490 -5.98 -27.32 -23.74
N LEU A 491 -5.21 -26.23 -23.65
CA LEU A 491 -3.87 -26.11 -24.21
C LEU A 491 -2.76 -26.60 -23.28
N HIS A 492 -3.10 -27.02 -22.05
CA HIS A 492 -2.13 -27.47 -21.03
C HIS A 492 -2.21 -28.98 -20.83
N GLU A 493 -1.05 -29.62 -20.79
CA GLU A 493 -0.95 -31.08 -20.60
C GLU A 493 -1.05 -31.49 -19.12
N ASP A 494 -0.48 -30.67 -18.22
CA ASP A 494 -0.44 -30.96 -16.80
C ASP A 494 -1.56 -30.25 -16.01
N GLU A 495 -1.93 -30.84 -14.85
CA GLU A 495 -3.03 -30.31 -14.04
C GLU A 495 -2.71 -28.92 -13.50
N ARG A 496 -1.43 -28.64 -13.16
CA ARG A 496 -1.03 -27.32 -12.67
C ARG A 496 -1.25 -26.24 -13.73
N GLY A 497 -0.83 -26.49 -14.97
CA GLY A 497 -1.07 -25.55 -16.07
C GLY A 497 -2.56 -25.31 -16.31
N LYS A 498 -3.39 -26.37 -16.21
CA LYS A 498 -4.86 -26.24 -16.30
C LYS A 498 -5.43 -25.40 -15.16
N GLU A 499 -4.98 -25.59 -13.92
CA GLU A 499 -5.42 -24.82 -12.77
C GLU A 499 -4.97 -23.35 -12.86
N GLU A 500 -3.70 -23.10 -13.15
CA GLU A 500 -3.16 -21.74 -13.26
C GLU A 500 -3.82 -20.97 -14.42
N SER A 501 -4.14 -21.61 -15.54
CA SER A 501 -4.86 -20.97 -16.64
C SER A 501 -6.27 -20.48 -16.27
N GLN A 502 -6.83 -21.02 -15.19
CA GLN A 502 -8.12 -20.62 -14.66
C GLN A 502 -8.03 -19.51 -13.60
N MET A 503 -6.82 -19.18 -13.12
CA MET A 503 -6.61 -18.09 -12.17
C MET A 503 -6.68 -16.75 -12.89
N LEU A 504 -7.11 -15.73 -12.18
CA LEU A 504 -7.03 -14.36 -12.66
C LEU A 504 -5.59 -13.84 -12.55
N GLY A 505 -5.28 -12.79 -13.31
CA GLY A 505 -3.97 -12.21 -13.36
C GLY A 505 -3.99 -10.82 -14.00
N VAL A 506 -2.82 -10.28 -14.26
CA VAL A 506 -2.65 -8.89 -14.72
C VAL A 506 -3.15 -8.60 -16.13
N TYR A 507 -3.52 -9.63 -16.89
CA TYR A 507 -4.03 -9.49 -18.27
C TYR A 507 -5.32 -8.65 -18.36
N PHE A 508 -6.01 -8.38 -17.27
CA PHE A 508 -7.13 -7.44 -17.26
C PHE A 508 -6.70 -6.00 -17.67
N LEU A 509 -5.40 -5.70 -17.61
CA LEU A 509 -4.87 -4.41 -18.00
C LEU A 509 -5.01 -4.13 -19.49
N TYR A 510 -4.81 -5.15 -20.34
CA TYR A 510 -4.75 -4.97 -21.80
C TYR A 510 -5.78 -5.79 -22.58
N PHE A 511 -6.60 -6.60 -21.90
CA PHE A 511 -7.58 -7.48 -22.56
C PHE A 511 -8.56 -6.74 -23.47
N GLU A 512 -9.16 -5.64 -23.00
CA GLU A 512 -10.12 -4.86 -23.80
C GLU A 512 -9.46 -4.31 -25.06
N ASP A 513 -8.26 -3.73 -24.92
CA ASP A 513 -7.51 -3.13 -26.02
C ASP A 513 -7.10 -4.19 -27.06
N LEU A 514 -6.67 -5.37 -26.58
CA LEU A 514 -6.38 -6.51 -27.45
C LEU A 514 -7.62 -6.93 -28.29
N LEU A 515 -8.79 -7.07 -27.66
CA LEU A 515 -10.02 -7.41 -28.37
C LEU A 515 -10.44 -6.35 -29.39
N ILE A 516 -10.34 -5.08 -29.04
CA ILE A 516 -10.65 -3.97 -29.95
C ILE A 516 -9.75 -4.05 -31.17
N LYS A 517 -8.45 -4.23 -30.98
CA LYS A 517 -7.48 -4.27 -32.07
C LYS A 517 -7.65 -5.51 -32.95
N LEU A 518 -7.93 -6.67 -32.37
CA LEU A 518 -8.23 -7.88 -33.13
C LEU A 518 -9.48 -7.70 -34.05
N LYS A 519 -10.48 -6.97 -33.54
CA LYS A 519 -11.67 -6.62 -34.29
C LYS A 519 -11.37 -5.64 -35.43
N GLU A 520 -10.59 -4.59 -35.16
CA GLU A 520 -10.17 -3.61 -36.16
C GLU A 520 -9.36 -4.23 -37.29
N LYS A 521 -8.56 -5.24 -37.00
CA LYS A 521 -7.74 -5.99 -37.94
C LYS A 521 -8.48 -7.18 -38.58
N GLU A 522 -9.78 -7.32 -38.31
CA GLU A 522 -10.63 -8.39 -38.84
C GLU A 522 -10.16 -9.83 -38.49
N LEU A 523 -9.37 -9.99 -37.43
CA LEU A 523 -8.95 -11.30 -36.90
C LEU A 523 -10.07 -11.96 -36.09
N THR A 524 -11.21 -12.15 -36.74
CA THR A 524 -12.51 -12.50 -36.16
C THR A 524 -12.47 -13.83 -35.39
N GLU A 525 -11.82 -14.86 -35.93
CA GLU A 525 -11.74 -16.18 -35.30
C GLU A 525 -11.00 -16.13 -33.97
N LYS A 526 -9.81 -15.51 -33.94
CA LYS A 526 -9.02 -15.30 -32.70
C LYS A 526 -9.78 -14.47 -31.67
N MET A 527 -10.39 -13.37 -32.12
CA MET A 527 -11.18 -12.48 -31.28
C MET A 527 -12.35 -13.25 -30.64
N GLN A 528 -13.11 -14.05 -31.38
CA GLN A 528 -14.23 -14.84 -30.86
C GLN A 528 -13.76 -15.91 -29.87
N THR A 529 -12.64 -16.56 -30.14
CA THR A 529 -12.06 -17.57 -29.25
C THR A 529 -11.68 -16.97 -27.90
N ILE A 530 -10.91 -15.89 -27.92
CA ILE A 530 -10.48 -15.18 -26.72
C ILE A 530 -11.67 -14.64 -25.93
N GLN A 531 -12.62 -13.99 -26.61
CA GLN A 531 -13.83 -13.48 -25.97
C GLN A 531 -14.64 -14.61 -25.29
N SER A 532 -14.81 -15.74 -25.95
CA SER A 532 -15.55 -16.87 -25.38
C SER A 532 -14.87 -17.45 -24.14
N LEU A 533 -13.53 -17.55 -24.14
CA LEU A 533 -12.76 -18.00 -22.98
C LEU A 533 -12.87 -17.02 -21.80
N TRP A 534 -12.75 -15.74 -22.09
CA TRP A 534 -12.91 -14.67 -21.11
C TRP A 534 -14.30 -14.68 -20.48
N ASP A 535 -15.36 -14.75 -21.31
CA ASP A 535 -16.74 -14.75 -20.81
C ASP A 535 -17.01 -15.94 -19.89
N LYS A 536 -16.52 -17.14 -20.25
CA LYS A 536 -16.63 -18.34 -19.41
C LYS A 536 -15.93 -18.17 -18.07
N MET A 537 -14.73 -17.57 -18.09
CA MET A 537 -13.96 -17.31 -16.87
C MET A 537 -14.68 -16.29 -15.99
N MET A 538 -15.14 -15.18 -16.55
CA MET A 538 -15.83 -14.13 -15.81
C MET A 538 -17.16 -14.61 -15.24
N ASP A 539 -17.89 -15.43 -15.96
CA ASP A 539 -19.12 -16.04 -15.44
C ASP A 539 -18.85 -16.99 -14.26
N ARG A 540 -17.75 -17.72 -14.29
CA ARG A 540 -17.31 -18.56 -13.17
C ARG A 540 -16.95 -17.72 -11.95
N VAL A 541 -16.11 -16.68 -12.12
CA VAL A 541 -15.68 -15.78 -11.04
C VAL A 541 -16.88 -15.06 -10.45
N HIS A 542 -17.80 -14.58 -11.28
CA HIS A 542 -19.03 -13.94 -10.84
C HIS A 542 -19.91 -14.88 -9.99
N ARG A 543 -20.12 -16.12 -10.42
CA ARG A 543 -20.87 -17.10 -9.64
C ARG A 543 -20.21 -17.48 -8.31
N GLY A 544 -18.88 -17.45 -8.26
CA GLY A 544 -18.10 -17.73 -7.07
C GLY A 544 -17.88 -16.52 -6.15
N ALA A 545 -18.42 -15.35 -6.49
CA ALA A 545 -18.13 -14.12 -5.76
C ALA A 545 -18.64 -14.13 -4.31
N ASP A 546 -19.70 -14.87 -4.00
CA ASP A 546 -20.23 -14.97 -2.65
C ASP A 546 -19.29 -15.66 -1.67
N SER A 547 -18.48 -16.59 -2.15
CA SER A 547 -17.44 -17.27 -1.39
C SER A 547 -16.06 -16.63 -1.52
N TYR A 548 -15.94 -15.52 -2.26
CA TYR A 548 -14.66 -14.87 -2.57
C TYR A 548 -13.62 -15.84 -3.17
N ALA A 549 -14.04 -16.81 -3.94
CA ALA A 549 -13.15 -17.87 -4.43
C ALA A 549 -11.94 -17.34 -5.23
N ALA A 550 -12.10 -16.23 -5.95
CA ALA A 550 -11.01 -15.61 -6.72
C ALA A 550 -10.03 -14.79 -5.85
N ALA A 551 -10.30 -14.60 -4.56
CA ALA A 551 -9.33 -14.00 -3.64
C ALA A 551 -8.25 -14.99 -3.17
N ILE A 552 -8.32 -16.23 -3.62
CA ILE A 552 -7.30 -17.26 -3.33
C ILE A 552 -6.44 -17.45 -4.57
N THR A 553 -5.14 -17.42 -4.35
CA THR A 553 -4.14 -17.82 -5.33
C THR A 553 -3.44 -19.11 -4.88
N GLU A 554 -2.31 -19.42 -5.45
CA GLU A 554 -1.41 -20.46 -5.00
C GLU A 554 -0.90 -20.26 -3.54
N HIS A 555 -0.98 -19.04 -3.05
CA HIS A 555 -0.58 -18.61 -1.70
C HIS A 555 -1.76 -18.34 -0.77
N PHE A 556 -2.93 -18.90 -1.06
CA PHE A 556 -4.18 -18.65 -0.33
C PHE A 556 -4.69 -17.23 -0.56
N TYR A 557 -5.13 -16.53 0.49
CA TYR A 557 -5.71 -15.20 0.37
C TYR A 557 -4.63 -14.14 0.16
N ASP A 558 -4.64 -13.47 -0.98
CA ASP A 558 -3.74 -12.35 -1.27
C ASP A 558 -4.32 -11.35 -2.32
N ASN A 559 -3.66 -10.20 -2.47
CA ASN A 559 -4.06 -9.17 -3.41
C ASN A 559 -3.77 -9.51 -4.88
N ALA A 560 -2.89 -10.48 -5.14
CA ALA A 560 -2.68 -11.03 -6.48
C ALA A 560 -3.91 -11.79 -6.98
N GLY A 561 -4.82 -12.20 -6.08
CA GLY A 561 -6.12 -12.77 -6.41
C GLY A 561 -7.22 -11.74 -6.50
N PHE A 562 -7.51 -11.02 -5.40
CA PHE A 562 -8.65 -10.12 -5.35
C PHE A 562 -8.46 -8.83 -6.17
N GLY A 563 -7.23 -8.34 -6.35
CA GLY A 563 -6.95 -7.19 -7.20
C GLY A 563 -7.33 -7.45 -8.66
N PRO A 564 -6.73 -8.44 -9.34
CA PRO A 564 -7.14 -8.85 -10.68
C PRO A 564 -8.62 -9.20 -10.79
N ALA A 565 -9.23 -9.81 -9.75
CA ALA A 565 -10.66 -10.10 -9.74
C ALA A 565 -11.51 -8.82 -9.84
N ALA A 566 -11.22 -7.82 -9.03
CA ALA A 566 -11.93 -6.55 -9.07
C ALA A 566 -11.78 -5.86 -10.43
N GLY A 567 -10.54 -5.82 -10.98
CA GLY A 567 -10.26 -5.25 -12.29
C GLY A 567 -10.97 -5.97 -13.43
N ALA A 568 -10.83 -7.29 -13.51
CA ALA A 568 -11.42 -8.10 -14.57
C ALA A 568 -12.97 -8.08 -14.55
N LEU A 569 -13.57 -8.13 -13.37
CA LEU A 569 -15.05 -8.04 -13.22
C LEU A 569 -15.57 -6.65 -13.61
N SER A 570 -14.80 -5.60 -13.37
CA SER A 570 -15.13 -4.24 -13.82
C SER A 570 -15.08 -4.14 -15.34
N VAL A 571 -14.04 -4.68 -15.98
CA VAL A 571 -13.91 -4.78 -17.44
C VAL A 571 -15.08 -5.55 -18.03
N SER A 572 -15.50 -6.66 -17.40
CA SER A 572 -16.62 -7.48 -17.82
C SER A 572 -17.99 -6.95 -17.40
N LYS A 573 -18.06 -5.78 -16.78
CA LYS A 573 -19.29 -5.09 -16.35
C LYS A 573 -20.18 -5.93 -15.42
N LYS A 574 -19.56 -6.74 -14.54
CA LYS A 574 -20.23 -7.57 -13.53
C LYS A 574 -20.32 -6.77 -12.22
N ARG A 575 -21.28 -5.82 -12.14
CA ARG A 575 -21.36 -4.76 -11.12
C ARG A 575 -21.24 -5.28 -9.69
N GLU A 576 -22.12 -6.18 -9.28
CA GLU A 576 -22.18 -6.68 -7.91
C GLU A 576 -20.87 -7.34 -7.46
N SER A 577 -20.28 -8.16 -8.31
CA SER A 577 -19.01 -8.82 -8.01
C SER A 577 -17.83 -7.85 -8.05
N ALA A 578 -17.85 -6.88 -8.97
CA ALA A 578 -16.83 -5.84 -9.04
C ALA A 578 -16.83 -4.96 -7.77
N GLU A 579 -18.00 -4.56 -7.26
CA GLU A 579 -18.12 -3.88 -5.97
C GLU A 579 -17.57 -4.75 -4.84
N LYS A 580 -17.95 -6.03 -4.81
CA LYS A 580 -17.57 -6.94 -3.73
C LYS A 580 -16.06 -7.14 -3.61
N TYR A 581 -15.39 -7.38 -4.73
CA TYR A 581 -13.92 -7.47 -4.76
C TYR A 581 -13.25 -6.08 -4.66
N GLY A 582 -13.91 -5.04 -5.13
CA GLY A 582 -13.47 -3.64 -4.95
C GLY A 582 -13.36 -3.25 -3.48
N GLU A 583 -14.29 -3.69 -2.63
CA GLU A 583 -14.22 -3.44 -1.19
C GLU A 583 -12.97 -4.07 -0.55
N LEU A 584 -12.50 -5.22 -1.04
CA LEU A 584 -11.22 -5.80 -0.59
C LEU A 584 -10.03 -4.90 -0.95
N LEU A 585 -10.07 -4.23 -2.11
CA LEU A 585 -9.05 -3.26 -2.48
C LEU A 585 -9.07 -2.04 -1.55
N LEU A 586 -10.23 -1.46 -1.27
CA LEU A 586 -10.35 -0.32 -0.35
C LEU A 586 -9.93 -0.71 1.07
N ALA A 587 -10.20 -1.94 1.52
CA ALA A 587 -9.69 -2.45 2.80
C ALA A 587 -8.16 -2.58 2.82
N ASN A 588 -7.52 -2.62 1.66
CA ASN A 588 -6.05 -2.68 1.53
C ASN A 588 -5.41 -1.31 1.29
N ILE A 589 -6.21 -0.30 0.95
CA ILE A 589 -5.77 1.08 0.69
C ILE A 589 -6.44 1.99 1.71
N GLY A 590 -5.75 2.35 2.76
CA GLY A 590 -6.31 3.16 3.84
C GLY A 590 -5.86 4.62 3.80
N TYR A 591 -6.12 5.28 4.91
CA TYR A 591 -5.65 6.63 5.18
C TYR A 591 -4.50 6.60 6.18
N SER A 592 -3.46 7.37 5.90
CA SER A 592 -2.39 7.70 6.82
C SER A 592 -1.97 9.16 6.62
N ASN A 593 -1.41 9.77 7.64
CA ASN A 593 -0.73 11.08 7.51
C ASN A 593 0.61 10.98 6.78
N ASP A 594 1.06 9.77 6.45
CA ASP A 594 2.26 9.51 5.67
C ASP A 594 1.89 8.77 4.37
N PHE A 595 2.18 9.37 3.23
CA PHE A 595 1.84 8.81 1.92
C PHE A 595 2.41 7.39 1.72
N ARG A 596 3.51 7.05 2.37
CA ARG A 596 4.16 5.73 2.28
C ARG A 596 3.37 4.62 2.99
N ALA A 597 2.51 4.97 3.94
CA ALA A 597 1.77 4.02 4.76
C ALA A 597 0.30 3.86 4.34
N GLN A 598 -0.12 4.47 3.23
CA GLN A 598 -1.52 4.43 2.78
C GLN A 598 -1.89 3.15 2.03
N ASN A 599 -0.93 2.49 1.44
CA ASN A 599 -1.11 1.22 0.73
C ASN A 599 -0.01 0.23 1.12
N PRO A 600 0.03 -0.23 2.37
CA PRO A 600 0.98 -1.26 2.74
C PRO A 600 0.62 -2.57 2.05
N ASP A 601 1.52 -3.06 1.22
CA ASP A 601 1.35 -4.34 0.56
C ASP A 601 1.37 -5.49 1.57
N ARG A 602 0.58 -6.50 1.29
CA ARG A 602 0.44 -7.69 2.12
C ARG A 602 0.48 -8.97 1.32
N TRP A 603 1.06 -8.88 0.20
CA TRP A 603 1.37 -10.04 -0.56
C TRP A 603 2.39 -10.91 0.21
N TRP A 604 2.40 -12.20 -0.07
CA TRP A 604 3.20 -13.18 0.66
C TRP A 604 4.72 -12.88 0.70
N GLU A 605 5.23 -12.13 -0.26
CA GLU A 605 6.62 -11.65 -0.29
C GLU A 605 6.82 -10.35 0.49
N ALA A 606 5.75 -9.64 0.77
CA ALA A 606 5.81 -8.41 1.52
C ALA A 606 5.84 -8.70 3.02
N LEU A 607 7.01 -8.63 3.58
CA LEU A 607 7.24 -8.75 5.03
C LEU A 607 6.70 -7.50 5.70
N SER A 608 5.61 -7.60 6.38
CA SER A 608 5.02 -6.56 7.21
C SER A 608 5.03 -5.13 6.64
N TYR A 609 3.90 -4.62 6.24
CA TYR A 609 3.71 -3.21 5.85
C TYR A 609 4.86 -2.63 5.01
N MET A 610 5.16 -3.29 3.92
CA MET A 610 6.05 -2.79 2.90
C MET A 610 5.27 -2.44 1.66
N THR A 611 5.77 -1.52 0.88
CA THR A 611 5.31 -1.29 -0.48
C THR A 611 6.16 -2.11 -1.43
N HIS A 612 5.51 -3.00 -2.14
CA HIS A 612 6.05 -3.71 -3.28
C HIS A 612 5.51 -3.03 -4.55
N SER A 613 6.40 -2.60 -5.43
CA SER A 613 6.01 -1.78 -6.58
C SER A 613 5.00 -2.49 -7.48
N LEU A 614 5.29 -3.72 -7.89
CA LEU A 614 4.45 -4.48 -8.81
C LEU A 614 3.04 -4.66 -8.25
N TRP A 615 2.89 -5.34 -7.11
CA TRP A 615 1.55 -5.65 -6.58
C TRP A 615 0.83 -4.44 -6.01
N GLY A 616 1.56 -3.49 -5.43
CA GLY A 616 1.00 -2.19 -5.03
C GLY A 616 0.46 -1.41 -6.23
N GLY A 617 1.20 -1.40 -7.33
CA GLY A 617 0.79 -0.74 -8.58
C GLY A 617 -0.35 -1.44 -9.28
N LEU A 618 -0.40 -2.77 -9.27
CA LEU A 618 -1.53 -3.54 -9.82
C LEU A 618 -2.79 -3.39 -8.97
N THR A 619 -2.66 -3.27 -7.65
CA THR A 619 -3.76 -2.89 -6.75
C THR A 619 -4.32 -1.52 -7.10
N ALA A 620 -3.45 -0.53 -7.34
CA ALA A 620 -3.84 0.80 -7.77
C ALA A 620 -4.58 0.78 -9.12
N ALA A 621 -4.06 0.02 -10.09
CA ALA A 621 -4.67 -0.13 -11.41
C ALA A 621 -6.04 -0.82 -11.34
N ALA A 622 -6.18 -1.86 -10.51
CA ALA A 622 -7.45 -2.53 -10.29
C ALA A 622 -8.50 -1.58 -9.70
N ALA A 623 -8.12 -0.79 -8.68
CA ALA A 623 -9.00 0.22 -8.10
C ALA A 623 -9.41 1.29 -9.14
N TYR A 624 -8.50 1.69 -10.03
CA TYR A 624 -8.81 2.59 -11.13
C TYR A 624 -9.82 1.97 -12.13
N LYS A 625 -9.69 0.69 -12.47
CA LYS A 625 -10.67 -0.03 -13.32
C LYS A 625 -12.05 -0.10 -12.66
N VAL A 626 -12.10 -0.32 -11.34
CA VAL A 626 -13.36 -0.27 -10.58
C VAL A 626 -13.99 1.13 -10.63
N PHE A 627 -13.20 2.19 -10.43
CA PHE A 627 -13.67 3.57 -10.61
C PHE A 627 -14.22 3.81 -12.01
N SER A 628 -13.48 3.40 -13.04
CA SER A 628 -13.88 3.61 -14.43
C SER A 628 -15.24 3.02 -14.77
N TYR A 629 -15.59 1.89 -14.13
CA TYR A 629 -16.87 1.22 -14.30
C TYR A 629 -17.97 1.72 -13.37
N LEU A 630 -17.69 1.83 -12.07
CA LEU A 630 -18.69 2.17 -11.05
C LEU A 630 -18.91 3.68 -10.89
N GLN A 631 -17.94 4.50 -11.30
CA GLN A 631 -17.92 5.96 -11.13
C GLN A 631 -17.94 6.41 -9.67
N ASN A 632 -17.51 5.56 -8.73
CA ASN A 632 -17.36 5.91 -7.33
C ASN A 632 -15.97 6.51 -7.11
N THR A 633 -15.90 7.78 -6.71
CA THR A 633 -14.65 8.54 -6.54
C THR A 633 -13.75 8.02 -5.42
N GLU A 634 -14.27 7.24 -4.47
CA GLU A 634 -13.48 6.62 -3.41
C GLU A 634 -12.41 5.67 -4.00
N PHE A 635 -12.77 4.93 -5.07
CA PHE A 635 -11.81 4.10 -5.79
C PHE A 635 -10.77 4.92 -6.56
N LEU A 636 -11.14 6.07 -7.12
CA LEU A 636 -10.20 6.97 -7.79
C LEU A 636 -9.18 7.55 -6.80
N GLU A 637 -9.67 8.04 -5.67
CA GLU A 637 -8.85 8.59 -4.61
C GLU A 637 -7.93 7.53 -3.99
N GLY A 638 -8.48 6.33 -3.71
CA GLY A 638 -7.72 5.19 -3.24
C GLY A 638 -6.63 4.76 -4.23
N SER A 639 -6.99 4.64 -5.51
CA SER A 639 -6.03 4.32 -6.57
C SER A 639 -4.87 5.33 -6.62
N TYR A 640 -5.15 6.62 -6.51
CA TYR A 640 -4.10 7.64 -6.56
C TYR A 640 -3.23 7.64 -5.29
N ARG A 641 -3.80 7.40 -4.10
CA ARG A 641 -3.01 7.24 -2.87
C ARG A 641 -2.04 6.06 -2.97
N ALA A 642 -2.51 4.92 -3.49
CA ALA A 642 -1.66 3.76 -3.73
C ALA A 642 -0.56 4.06 -4.76
N THR A 643 -0.90 4.74 -5.86
CA THR A 643 0.04 5.16 -6.91
C THR A 643 1.16 6.05 -6.35
N ALA A 644 0.87 6.97 -5.43
CA ALA A 644 1.90 7.82 -4.82
C ALA A 644 2.96 7.01 -4.06
N GLY A 645 2.54 5.93 -3.38
CA GLY A 645 3.44 4.98 -2.72
C GLY A 645 4.31 4.20 -3.73
N VAL A 646 3.73 3.78 -4.84
CA VAL A 646 4.46 3.07 -5.91
C VAL A 646 5.49 4.00 -6.57
N LEU A 647 5.12 5.24 -6.88
CA LEU A 647 6.04 6.22 -7.47
C LEU A 647 7.25 6.53 -6.57
N TYR A 648 7.12 6.37 -5.27
CA TYR A 648 8.26 6.48 -4.35
C TYR A 648 9.35 5.43 -4.62
N CYS A 649 9.01 4.27 -5.18
CA CYS A 649 10.00 3.28 -5.63
C CYS A 649 10.90 3.78 -6.77
N TYR A 650 10.47 4.82 -7.48
CA TYR A 650 11.19 5.47 -8.59
C TYR A 650 11.82 6.81 -8.18
N ASP A 651 11.68 7.19 -6.92
CA ASP A 651 12.22 8.47 -6.44
C ASP A 651 13.68 8.34 -5.99
N THR A 652 14.60 8.85 -6.80
CA THR A 652 16.04 8.85 -6.50
C THR A 652 16.43 9.78 -5.36
N HIS A 653 15.50 10.58 -4.84
CA HIS A 653 15.68 11.47 -3.69
C HIS A 653 15.05 10.93 -2.40
N ALA A 654 14.41 9.76 -2.47
CA ALA A 654 13.83 9.09 -1.32
C ALA A 654 14.90 8.77 -0.26
N THR A 655 14.65 9.14 0.99
CA THR A 655 15.63 8.99 2.08
C THR A 655 15.50 7.65 2.83
N ALA A 656 14.33 7.03 2.76
CA ALA A 656 14.06 5.75 3.42
C ALA A 656 14.55 4.52 2.64
N VAL A 657 14.92 4.67 1.38
CA VAL A 657 15.46 3.62 0.52
C VAL A 657 16.97 3.75 0.34
N THR A 658 17.61 2.70 -0.22
CA THR A 658 19.01 2.78 -0.63
C THR A 658 19.19 3.89 -1.68
N PRO A 659 20.24 4.74 -1.58
CA PRO A 659 20.49 5.77 -2.58
C PRO A 659 20.58 5.18 -3.97
N LEU A 660 19.78 5.70 -4.88
CA LEU A 660 19.66 5.26 -6.26
C LEU A 660 20.48 6.15 -7.21
N LYS A 661 21.03 5.53 -8.26
CA LYS A 661 21.49 6.29 -9.42
C LYS A 661 20.29 6.79 -10.21
N LYS A 662 20.52 7.83 -11.00
CA LYS A 662 19.49 8.38 -11.89
C LYS A 662 18.87 7.28 -12.80
N GLY A 663 17.56 7.18 -12.79
CA GLY A 663 16.82 6.18 -13.55
C GLY A 663 16.73 4.79 -12.92
N MET A 664 17.45 4.51 -11.83
CA MET A 664 17.22 3.29 -11.04
C MET A 664 15.89 3.34 -10.29
N ALA A 665 15.43 2.17 -9.88
CA ALA A 665 14.24 2.02 -9.04
C ALA A 665 14.43 0.89 -8.03
N VAL A 666 13.57 0.82 -7.02
CA VAL A 666 13.54 -0.28 -6.05
C VAL A 666 12.25 -1.07 -6.18
N SER A 667 12.30 -2.40 -6.11
CA SER A 667 11.10 -3.24 -6.17
C SER A 667 10.29 -3.21 -4.88
N THR A 668 10.96 -3.01 -3.76
CA THR A 668 10.31 -2.93 -2.44
C THR A 668 10.99 -1.92 -1.54
N TYR A 669 10.23 -1.32 -0.65
CA TYR A 669 10.78 -0.58 0.49
C TYR A 669 9.96 -0.85 1.75
N ALA A 670 10.59 -0.82 2.90
CA ALA A 670 9.88 -0.81 4.16
C ALA A 670 9.07 0.48 4.26
N VAL A 671 7.82 0.39 4.68
CA VAL A 671 7.04 1.56 5.04
C VAL A 671 7.70 2.14 6.27
N ALA A 672 8.58 3.13 6.04
CA ALA A 672 9.29 3.81 7.09
C ALA A 672 8.33 4.62 7.97
N GLY A 673 8.83 5.15 9.03
CA GLY A 673 8.10 6.07 9.85
C GLY A 673 7.04 5.43 10.71
N PRO A 674 5.73 5.51 10.37
CA PRO A 674 4.74 4.95 11.27
C PRO A 674 4.95 3.45 11.48
N HIS A 675 5.44 2.72 10.48
CA HIS A 675 5.72 1.29 10.60
C HIS A 675 7.22 1.03 10.64
N ILE A 676 7.74 0.77 11.82
CA ILE A 676 9.14 0.37 11.99
C ILE A 676 9.26 -1.13 11.81
N ASN A 677 10.11 -1.54 10.88
CA ASN A 677 10.54 -2.93 10.79
C ASN A 677 11.60 -3.22 11.84
N ARG A 678 11.26 -4.07 12.77
CA ARG A 678 12.09 -4.47 13.90
C ARG A 678 12.74 -5.83 13.64
N PRO A 679 13.98 -5.91 13.15
CA PRO A 679 14.66 -7.19 12.93
C PRO A 679 14.89 -7.98 14.21
N ASP A 680 14.93 -7.33 15.38
CA ASP A 680 14.99 -7.97 16.68
C ASP A 680 13.69 -8.66 17.11
N LEU A 681 12.57 -8.31 16.48
CA LEU A 681 11.27 -8.92 16.72
C LEU A 681 10.88 -9.95 15.66
N SER A 682 11.65 -10.07 14.59
CA SER A 682 11.43 -11.00 13.49
C SER A 682 12.40 -12.18 13.60
N ARG A 683 11.87 -13.39 13.60
CA ARG A 683 12.69 -14.62 13.44
C ARG A 683 12.97 -14.81 11.97
N ASP A 684 13.98 -14.18 11.51
CA ASP A 684 14.15 -13.83 10.16
C ASP A 684 15.05 -14.80 9.41
N ARG A 685 14.55 -15.30 8.31
CA ARG A 685 15.30 -16.04 7.31
C ARG A 685 15.99 -15.10 6.33
N PHE A 686 15.39 -13.94 6.06
CA PHE A 686 15.81 -12.96 5.08
C PHE A 686 16.29 -11.65 5.68
N GLY A 687 16.03 -11.42 6.95
CA GLY A 687 16.41 -10.24 7.70
C GLY A 687 15.68 -8.98 7.23
N GLN A 688 14.79 -8.44 8.01
CA GLN A 688 14.09 -7.19 7.63
C GLN A 688 15.05 -6.04 7.36
N ALA A 689 16.24 -6.05 7.95
CA ALA A 689 17.33 -5.15 7.57
C ALA A 689 17.67 -5.21 6.06
N ALA A 690 17.30 -6.27 5.35
CA ALA A 690 17.48 -6.37 3.91
C ALA A 690 16.72 -5.31 3.13
N PHE A 691 15.56 -4.85 3.64
CA PHE A 691 14.77 -3.81 3.00
C PHE A 691 15.40 -2.43 3.01
N TYR A 692 16.37 -2.23 3.89
CA TYR A 692 17.16 -1.00 3.95
C TYR A 692 18.48 -1.11 3.17
N ARG A 693 18.71 -2.26 2.55
CA ARG A 693 19.89 -2.52 1.74
C ARG A 693 19.46 -2.94 0.35
N ASP A 694 20.20 -2.53 -0.63
CA ASP A 694 20.19 -3.09 -1.97
C ASP A 694 18.82 -3.07 -2.67
N GLY A 695 17.93 -2.17 -2.24
CA GLY A 695 16.62 -1.98 -2.86
C GLY A 695 15.59 -3.08 -2.62
N GLY A 696 15.81 -3.95 -1.64
CA GLY A 696 14.82 -4.89 -1.19
C GLY A 696 15.22 -6.35 -1.28
N ILE A 697 14.27 -7.22 -0.91
CA ILE A 697 14.45 -8.65 -0.78
C ILE A 697 14.81 -9.32 -2.11
N PHE A 698 14.24 -8.86 -3.21
CA PHE A 698 14.38 -9.49 -4.53
C PHE A 698 15.80 -9.39 -5.08
N ALA A 699 16.48 -8.27 -4.88
CA ALA A 699 17.86 -8.11 -5.29
C ALA A 699 18.81 -9.13 -4.65
N ARG A 700 18.42 -9.69 -3.50
CA ARG A 700 19.22 -10.71 -2.78
C ARG A 700 18.81 -12.14 -3.12
N LEU A 701 17.52 -12.36 -3.39
CA LEU A 701 17.01 -13.70 -3.65
C LEU A 701 17.46 -14.27 -5.00
N PHE A 702 17.66 -13.42 -5.98
CA PHE A 702 17.95 -13.82 -7.34
C PHE A 702 19.41 -13.67 -7.73
N ASP A 703 20.29 -13.49 -6.74
CA ASP A 703 21.75 -13.48 -6.91
C ASP A 703 22.18 -12.64 -8.13
N SER A 704 21.57 -11.45 -8.28
CA SER A 704 22.03 -10.54 -9.33
C SER A 704 23.40 -10.01 -8.93
N ASP A 705 24.45 -10.52 -9.57
CA ASP A 705 25.84 -10.09 -9.37
C ASP A 705 26.03 -8.58 -9.60
N ASP A 706 25.07 -7.94 -10.26
CA ASP A 706 25.08 -6.53 -10.60
C ASP A 706 24.48 -5.63 -9.52
N GLN A 707 23.97 -6.20 -8.43
CA GLN A 707 23.34 -5.48 -7.32
C GLN A 707 22.18 -4.56 -7.76
N THR A 708 21.49 -4.92 -8.83
CA THR A 708 20.35 -4.15 -9.34
C THR A 708 19.14 -4.39 -8.45
N PRO A 709 18.55 -3.34 -7.85
CA PRO A 709 17.42 -3.49 -6.94
C PRO A 709 16.07 -3.60 -7.64
N ASP A 710 16.02 -3.68 -8.95
CA ASP A 710 14.81 -3.51 -9.76
C ASP A 710 14.41 -4.76 -10.54
N TRP A 711 14.33 -5.88 -9.86
CA TRP A 711 14.08 -7.17 -10.46
C TRP A 711 12.75 -7.27 -11.24
N ASP A 712 11.64 -6.89 -10.65
CA ASP A 712 10.28 -7.03 -11.20
C ASP A 712 9.58 -5.69 -11.44
N MET A 713 10.35 -4.68 -11.84
CA MET A 713 9.87 -3.32 -12.03
C MET A 713 9.42 -3.04 -13.45
N GLY A 714 8.25 -2.46 -13.64
CA GLY A 714 7.83 -1.91 -14.92
C GLY A 714 6.37 -2.11 -15.29
N GLU A 715 5.76 -3.27 -15.04
CA GLU A 715 4.34 -3.52 -15.38
C GLU A 715 3.41 -2.56 -14.62
N GLU A 716 3.72 -2.29 -13.37
CA GLU A 716 3.01 -1.32 -12.54
C GLU A 716 3.09 0.12 -13.09
N MET A 717 4.23 0.48 -13.69
CA MET A 717 4.37 1.79 -14.33
C MET A 717 3.66 1.84 -15.67
N THR A 718 3.58 0.73 -16.38
CA THR A 718 2.74 0.59 -17.58
C THR A 718 1.28 0.81 -17.22
N ALA A 719 0.83 0.17 -16.14
CA ALA A 719 -0.52 0.36 -15.59
C ALA A 719 -0.77 1.80 -15.08
N TYR A 720 0.22 2.43 -14.44
CA TYR A 720 0.15 3.84 -14.07
C TYR A 720 -0.04 4.74 -15.29
N LEU A 721 0.69 4.50 -16.37
CA LEU A 721 0.56 5.28 -17.61
C LEU A 721 -0.82 5.14 -18.24
N ASP A 722 -1.46 3.99 -18.15
CA ASP A 722 -2.84 3.77 -18.59
C ASP A 722 -3.86 4.50 -17.71
N SER A 723 -3.64 4.51 -16.40
CA SER A 723 -4.57 5.08 -15.42
C SER A 723 -4.45 6.61 -15.33
N PHE A 724 -3.25 7.11 -15.04
CA PHE A 724 -2.98 8.51 -14.73
C PHE A 724 -1.99 9.19 -15.70
N GLY A 725 -1.36 8.44 -16.60
CA GLY A 725 -0.31 8.96 -17.47
C GLY A 725 -0.73 10.11 -18.39
N GLN A 726 -2.03 10.21 -18.70
CA GLN A 726 -2.59 11.25 -19.55
C GLN A 726 -3.73 12.03 -18.89
N LYS A 727 -4.16 11.67 -17.70
CA LYS A 727 -5.43 12.11 -17.12
C LYS A 727 -5.25 12.86 -15.81
N THR A 728 -6.04 13.91 -15.64
CA THR A 728 -6.18 14.68 -14.39
C THR A 728 -7.66 14.76 -14.04
N PHE A 729 -8.00 14.55 -12.78
CA PHE A 729 -9.38 14.57 -12.33
C PHE A 729 -9.60 15.72 -11.35
N ILE A 730 -10.74 16.36 -11.49
CA ILE A 730 -11.15 17.52 -10.70
C ILE A 730 -12.48 17.14 -10.06
N ILE A 731 -12.48 16.91 -8.77
CA ILE A 731 -13.66 16.55 -8.00
C ILE A 731 -14.18 17.80 -7.32
N ASN A 732 -15.44 18.15 -7.56
CA ASN A 732 -16.13 19.21 -6.86
C ASN A 732 -17.22 18.61 -5.97
N ASN A 733 -16.96 18.59 -4.68
CA ASN A 733 -17.93 18.17 -3.70
C ASN A 733 -18.46 19.39 -2.93
N LYS A 734 -19.68 19.84 -3.28
CA LYS A 734 -20.38 20.97 -2.60
C LYS A 734 -19.53 22.24 -2.47
N GLY A 735 -18.74 22.56 -3.50
CA GLY A 735 -17.90 23.75 -3.53
C GLY A 735 -16.45 23.52 -3.06
N THR A 736 -16.13 22.38 -2.48
CA THR A 736 -14.76 22.00 -2.17
C THR A 736 -14.13 21.33 -3.37
N LEU A 737 -13.05 21.93 -3.88
CA LEU A 737 -12.31 21.44 -5.04
C LEU A 737 -11.16 20.52 -4.60
N ARG A 738 -11.13 19.32 -5.15
CA ARG A 738 -10.02 18.38 -5.01
C ARG A 738 -9.47 18.02 -6.39
N VAL A 739 -8.17 18.08 -6.57
CA VAL A 739 -7.51 17.72 -7.83
C VAL A 739 -6.68 16.45 -7.62
N ILE A 740 -6.97 15.44 -8.42
CA ILE A 740 -6.24 14.17 -8.45
C ILE A 740 -5.29 14.19 -9.64
N ASN A 741 -4.01 13.90 -9.42
CA ASN A 741 -2.94 13.95 -10.39
C ASN A 741 -2.74 15.34 -10.99
N GLY A 742 -2.73 16.36 -10.12
CA GLY A 742 -2.53 17.75 -10.53
C GLY A 742 -2.55 18.72 -9.34
N SER A 743 -2.34 19.98 -9.66
CA SER A 743 -2.47 21.11 -8.74
C SER A 743 -3.45 22.16 -9.29
N TYR A 744 -3.81 23.13 -8.47
CA TYR A 744 -4.60 24.26 -8.92
C TYR A 744 -4.11 25.58 -8.34
N GLU A 745 -4.38 26.66 -9.04
CA GLU A 745 -4.19 28.04 -8.56
C GLU A 745 -5.49 28.81 -8.73
N GLU A 746 -5.83 29.65 -7.75
CA GLU A 746 -6.98 30.52 -7.85
C GLU A 746 -6.74 31.63 -8.86
N THR A 747 -7.77 31.98 -9.64
CA THR A 747 -7.79 33.06 -10.59
C THR A 747 -8.96 34.00 -10.29
N GLU A 748 -9.03 35.14 -10.94
CA GLU A 748 -10.15 36.09 -10.78
C GLU A 748 -11.52 35.49 -11.11
N THR A 749 -11.57 34.45 -11.98
CA THR A 749 -12.83 33.87 -12.50
C THR A 749 -13.03 32.41 -12.17
N GLY A 750 -12.14 31.80 -11.37
CA GLY A 750 -12.21 30.37 -11.02
C GLY A 750 -10.84 29.79 -10.68
N TYR A 751 -10.47 28.67 -11.30
CA TYR A 751 -9.25 27.95 -11.00
C TYR A 751 -8.49 27.57 -12.26
N LYS A 752 -7.17 27.78 -12.26
CA LYS A 752 -6.27 27.19 -13.23
C LYS A 752 -5.79 25.86 -12.67
N ILE A 753 -6.09 24.76 -13.35
CA ILE A 753 -5.65 23.41 -13.01
C ILE A 753 -4.42 23.06 -13.83
N THR A 754 -3.36 22.58 -13.18
CA THR A 754 -2.13 22.10 -13.82
C THR A 754 -2.02 20.59 -13.62
N SER A 755 -1.82 19.84 -14.70
CA SER A 755 -1.69 18.38 -14.65
C SER A 755 -0.31 17.94 -14.20
N PHE A 756 -0.25 16.87 -13.36
CA PHE A 756 0.96 16.12 -13.04
C PHE A 756 1.19 14.93 -13.98
N ALA A 757 0.20 14.61 -14.82
CA ALA A 757 0.33 13.53 -15.78
C ALA A 757 1.55 13.75 -16.69
N PRO A 758 2.43 12.72 -16.87
CA PRO A 758 3.62 12.84 -17.70
C PRO A 758 3.30 13.22 -19.15
N TYR A 759 2.23 12.68 -19.69
CA TYR A 759 1.78 12.90 -21.06
C TYR A 759 0.38 13.51 -21.11
N SER A 760 0.17 14.57 -20.29
CA SER A 760 -1.13 15.21 -20.04
C SER A 760 -1.96 15.40 -21.31
N ARG A 761 -3.18 14.87 -21.29
CA ARG A 761 -4.11 14.92 -22.42
C ARG A 761 -5.53 15.29 -22.02
N ASP A 762 -6.04 14.70 -20.93
CA ASP A 762 -7.46 14.77 -20.60
C ASP A 762 -7.67 15.29 -19.18
N PHE A 763 -8.63 16.21 -19.03
CA PHE A 763 -9.07 16.73 -17.75
C PHE A 763 -10.53 16.38 -17.55
N TYR A 764 -10.84 15.64 -16.48
CA TYR A 764 -12.18 15.22 -16.14
C TYR A 764 -12.71 16.01 -14.94
N TYR A 765 -13.86 16.63 -15.11
CA TYR A 765 -14.57 17.28 -14.01
C TYR A 765 -15.66 16.35 -13.51
N ILE A 766 -15.67 16.09 -12.21
CA ILE A 766 -16.61 15.20 -11.51
C ILE A 766 -17.41 16.04 -10.52
N SER A 767 -18.71 16.01 -10.66
CA SER A 767 -19.68 16.66 -9.77
C SER A 767 -20.86 15.74 -9.49
N GLU A 768 -21.84 16.21 -8.76
CA GLU A 768 -23.12 15.49 -8.54
C GLU A 768 -23.85 15.15 -9.85
N ASP A 769 -23.63 15.92 -10.92
CA ASP A 769 -24.22 15.71 -12.23
C ASP A 769 -23.48 14.65 -13.08
N GLY A 770 -22.37 14.11 -12.58
CA GLY A 770 -21.54 13.11 -13.24
C GLY A 770 -20.17 13.63 -13.69
N MET A 771 -19.52 12.88 -14.60
CA MET A 771 -18.17 13.15 -15.09
C MET A 771 -18.23 13.77 -16.49
N THR A 772 -17.51 14.89 -16.67
CA THR A 772 -17.42 15.65 -17.94
C THR A 772 -15.97 15.86 -18.33
N LEU A 773 -15.65 15.65 -19.62
CA LEU A 773 -14.34 15.98 -20.20
C LEU A 773 -14.29 17.48 -20.47
N LEU A 774 -13.24 18.15 -19.98
CA LEU A 774 -13.03 19.58 -20.17
C LEU A 774 -12.18 19.85 -21.43
N GLU A 775 -12.49 20.95 -22.13
CA GLU A 775 -11.67 21.41 -23.23
C GLU A 775 -10.33 21.98 -22.72
N ARG A 776 -9.25 21.53 -23.33
CA ARG A 776 -7.88 21.94 -23.00
C ARG A 776 -7.56 23.34 -23.52
N GLN A 777 -6.60 24.00 -22.86
CA GLN A 777 -6.06 25.27 -23.27
C GLN A 777 -4.54 25.19 -23.52
N GLY A 778 -4.04 25.90 -24.51
CA GLY A 778 -2.61 26.03 -24.76
C GLY A 778 -1.88 24.71 -25.07
N ASP A 779 -0.83 24.44 -24.34
CA ASP A 779 0.05 23.26 -24.49
C ASP A 779 -0.58 21.92 -24.00
N GLY A 780 -1.82 21.95 -23.55
CA GLY A 780 -2.52 20.76 -23.04
C GLY A 780 -2.17 20.33 -21.61
N ARG A 781 -1.28 21.08 -20.93
CA ARG A 781 -0.90 20.79 -19.53
C ARG A 781 -1.76 21.51 -18.51
N SER A 782 -2.66 22.39 -18.93
CA SER A 782 -3.55 23.11 -18.04
C SER A 782 -4.94 23.35 -18.62
N VAL A 783 -5.89 23.59 -17.72
CA VAL A 783 -7.26 24.00 -18.04
C VAL A 783 -7.70 25.07 -17.04
N VAL A 784 -8.56 25.99 -17.49
CA VAL A 784 -9.21 26.97 -16.62
C VAL A 784 -10.65 26.52 -16.36
N LEU A 785 -10.93 26.25 -15.10
CA LEU A 785 -12.26 25.91 -14.63
C LEU A 785 -12.94 27.20 -14.13
N GLN A 786 -13.97 27.63 -14.84
CA GLN A 786 -14.82 28.74 -14.38
C GLN A 786 -15.88 28.20 -13.43
N ILE A 787 -15.79 28.55 -12.16
CA ILE A 787 -16.84 28.29 -11.19
C ILE A 787 -17.49 29.62 -10.84
N ARG A 788 -18.77 29.76 -11.12
CA ARG A 788 -19.54 30.90 -10.58
C ARG A 788 -19.56 30.75 -9.06
N ARG A 789 -18.88 31.67 -8.38
CA ARG A 789 -18.90 31.81 -6.92
C ARG A 789 -20.28 32.21 -6.42
#